data_f540938091522cc74c5ec08cd596f4bf
#
_entry.id   f540938091522cc74c5ec08cd596f4bf
#
_cell.length_a   1.000
_cell.length_b   1.000
_cell.length_c   1.000
_cell.angle_alpha   90.00
_cell.angle_beta   90.00
_cell.angle_gamma   90.00
#
_symmetry.space_group_name_H-M   'P 1'
#
loop_
_entity.id
_entity.type
_entity.pdbx_description
1 polymer ?
#
loop_
_entity_poly.entity_id
_entity_poly.type
_entity_poly.pdbx_seq_one_letter_code
_entity_poly.pdbx_strand_id
1 'polypeptide(L)'
;MGFNQKKINFGVPLVDAALLHLDFLQEVNNNPSLNRMDVLDRAIYRYEHFWLPLAAENQKETLVAPLDIHWVWHCHMLCPKDYVKDCMDIVGIVIDHKLVKDRRRALQRSQSLWNKKYQETREPFELNLHTLPTQSKSITKMSQLSYDIKEAASRQGVFYYQVSLPHYRDKKFLENGLLRYKKFIFLKHQNPGEFLVPCYDIDLIWHTHQLHPHIYKRDMEDLIGKLFNHDDTVTDRSPGSKLSTADLKTRDLWKKSFNESFSMYGAMYRGTPPQGKLNILEPIDLHTFSTKTTDVKFHEVVLHTAPGQYSKFKLEISCSADKTSGSPVITLKRPKGTVQSDKIVWRNPKLSTFTFDSRLHNNIRISMSEMVGNACCGSEIEVGAIAYNILPLVESRSAATGCPLEVEVAISRELVCNLKGSISPTRRGNPLFTLEQGRYERAVMPENVEQLWGPIPLSHLPPGTDNQCQVANHRLKNHTGQVIFTCRIIHSLSLLMSAVQVYHHDKMVAVAHLIGSDQLPLPTQVQKQESCVTLNPRANERAVLIKNAGGDWGICLGKWIGFRKGIPGVAGTRGNPGKRGVPGSPGTLNVRFFKIATSQWSNVELRYLQNNFKLNMESMEVDLKKGIIQVGRGSNEVSENLALAFSVSLLHVLCVPRPANWTEGNRIAMQVSSSRGDRAVQTVPSDDMAFILACGLLWSTPTNLYIGQHYGIYACAGCGGGDGVGDFGDVSGDLPCATDGHDCAGGDGSGGGGDGGGDAGGCGGCGGCGGCGGGCGGGCGGGCGGGCGGCGG
;
A
#
# COMPACT_ATOMS: atom_id res chain seq x y z
N MET A 1 11.25 29.53 34.30
CA MET A 1 10.36 28.56 35.02
C MET A 1 10.34 27.27 34.26
N GLY A 2 10.45 26.12 34.92
CA GLY A 2 10.38 24.85 34.26
C GLY A 2 8.94 24.49 33.80
N PHE A 3 8.80 23.65 32.79
CA PHE A 3 7.51 23.15 32.31
C PHE A 3 6.75 22.43 33.43
N ASN A 4 5.51 22.81 33.66
CA ASN A 4 4.62 22.14 34.59
C ASN A 4 3.26 21.86 33.90
N GLN A 5 3.04 20.60 33.51
CA GLN A 5 1.81 20.14 32.83
C GLN A 5 0.52 20.53 33.56
N LYS A 6 0.52 20.55 34.89
CA LYS A 6 -0.68 20.84 35.68
C LYS A 6 -1.11 22.31 35.62
N LYS A 7 -0.20 23.20 35.19
CA LYS A 7 -0.50 24.64 35.05
C LYS A 7 -1.12 25.02 33.73
N ILE A 8 -1.09 24.13 32.74
CA ILE A 8 -1.68 24.36 31.41
C ILE A 8 -2.94 23.53 31.28
N ASN A 9 -4.09 24.19 31.35
CA ASN A 9 -5.40 23.59 31.21
C ASN A 9 -6.14 24.30 30.09
N PHE A 10 -6.93 23.57 29.35
CA PHE A 10 -7.76 24.07 28.26
C PHE A 10 -9.24 23.96 28.62
N GLY A 11 -10.03 24.89 28.17
CA GLY A 11 -11.47 24.92 28.41
C GLY A 11 -12.27 23.86 27.64
N VAL A 12 -11.60 23.02 26.85
CA VAL A 12 -12.18 21.95 26.01
C VAL A 12 -11.50 20.61 26.33
N PRO A 13 -12.23 19.50 26.42
CA PRO A 13 -11.66 18.15 26.50
C PRO A 13 -11.10 17.74 25.11
N LEU A 14 -9.90 18.25 24.77
CA LEU A 14 -9.32 18.20 23.43
C LEU A 14 -9.14 16.79 22.86
N VAL A 15 -8.91 15.76 23.69
CA VAL A 15 -8.81 14.37 23.19
C VAL A 15 -10.15 13.87 22.63
N ASP A 16 -11.25 14.11 23.34
CA ASP A 16 -12.57 13.72 22.85
C ASP A 16 -13.02 14.59 21.66
N ALA A 17 -12.68 15.88 21.70
CA ALA A 17 -12.96 16.78 20.58
C ALA A 17 -12.16 16.42 19.33
N ALA A 18 -10.91 15.95 19.46
CA ALA A 18 -10.09 15.50 18.33
C ALA A 18 -10.70 14.29 17.60
N LEU A 19 -11.36 13.38 18.32
CA LEU A 19 -12.09 12.27 17.70
C LEU A 19 -13.26 12.77 16.84
N LEU A 20 -14.03 13.74 17.34
CA LEU A 20 -15.13 14.36 16.57
C LEU A 20 -14.61 15.15 15.37
N HIS A 21 -13.47 15.82 15.53
CA HIS A 21 -12.80 16.52 14.43
C HIS A 21 -12.35 15.55 13.33
N LEU A 22 -11.75 14.43 13.69
CA LEU A 22 -11.38 13.38 12.74
C LEU A 22 -12.59 12.76 12.03
N ASP A 23 -13.72 12.60 12.72
CA ASP A 23 -14.96 12.14 12.11
C ASP A 23 -15.47 13.12 11.06
N PHE A 24 -15.41 14.42 11.35
CA PHE A 24 -15.77 15.47 10.40
C PHE A 24 -14.83 15.47 9.18
N LEU A 25 -13.53 15.43 9.40
CA LEU A 25 -12.55 15.39 8.31
C LEU A 25 -12.72 14.15 7.42
N GLN A 26 -13.07 13.00 8.01
CA GLN A 26 -13.40 11.79 7.26
C GLN A 26 -14.67 11.97 6.43
N GLU A 27 -15.70 12.61 6.99
CA GLU A 27 -16.95 12.91 6.28
C GLU A 27 -16.67 13.81 5.05
N VAL A 28 -15.83 14.83 5.21
CA VAL A 28 -15.40 15.70 4.10
C VAL A 28 -14.63 14.91 3.04
N ASN A 29 -13.67 14.09 3.45
CA ASN A 29 -12.86 13.27 2.53
C ASN A 29 -13.72 12.26 1.75
N ASN A 30 -14.81 11.76 2.35
CA ASN A 30 -15.74 10.86 1.67
C ASN A 30 -16.64 11.59 0.65
N ASN A 31 -16.60 12.92 0.62
CA ASN A 31 -17.37 13.76 -0.29
C ASN A 31 -16.45 14.63 -1.16
N PRO A 32 -15.71 14.06 -2.12
CA PRO A 32 -14.71 14.78 -2.92
C PRO A 32 -15.28 15.95 -3.73
N SER A 33 -16.59 15.96 -3.96
CA SER A 33 -17.28 17.08 -4.61
C SER A 33 -17.14 18.40 -3.84
N LEU A 34 -16.88 18.37 -2.54
CA LEU A 34 -16.65 19.56 -1.72
C LEU A 34 -15.40 20.34 -2.13
N ASN A 35 -14.44 19.70 -2.77
CA ASN A 35 -13.20 20.35 -3.24
C ASN A 35 -13.30 20.87 -4.68
N ARG A 36 -14.46 20.73 -5.33
CA ARG A 36 -14.70 21.34 -6.65
C ARG A 36 -14.85 22.85 -6.49
N MET A 37 -14.23 23.62 -7.38
CA MET A 37 -14.23 25.08 -7.30
C MET A 37 -15.62 25.70 -7.35
N ASP A 38 -16.53 25.17 -8.18
CA ASP A 38 -17.92 25.60 -8.27
C ASP A 38 -18.72 25.34 -6.98
N VAL A 39 -18.43 24.22 -6.30
CA VAL A 39 -19.03 23.89 -5.00
C VAL A 39 -18.49 24.80 -3.90
N LEU A 40 -17.18 25.04 -3.88
CA LEU A 40 -16.55 25.92 -2.90
C LEU A 40 -17.03 27.36 -3.06
N ASP A 41 -17.13 27.90 -4.30
CA ASP A 41 -17.69 29.22 -4.55
C ASP A 41 -19.10 29.35 -4.01
N ARG A 42 -19.94 28.36 -4.24
CA ARG A 42 -21.32 28.32 -3.74
C ARG A 42 -21.36 28.22 -2.21
N ALA A 43 -20.51 27.39 -1.63
CA ALA A 43 -20.43 27.20 -0.19
C ALA A 43 -19.95 28.48 0.53
N ILE A 44 -18.93 29.17 -0.01
CA ILE A 44 -18.45 30.47 0.51
C ILE A 44 -19.57 31.53 0.48
N TYR A 45 -20.27 31.65 -0.65
CA TYR A 45 -21.39 32.57 -0.76
C TYR A 45 -22.48 32.27 0.28
N ARG A 46 -22.85 31.01 0.47
CA ARG A 46 -23.82 30.58 1.47
C ARG A 46 -23.34 30.80 2.90
N TYR A 47 -22.06 30.58 3.14
CA TYR A 47 -21.44 30.83 4.44
C TYR A 47 -21.52 32.32 4.81
N GLU A 48 -21.10 33.21 3.94
CA GLU A 48 -21.09 34.67 4.19
C GLU A 48 -22.50 35.27 4.33
N HIS A 49 -23.39 34.94 3.40
CA HIS A 49 -24.68 35.65 3.26
C HIS A 49 -25.83 35.00 4.03
N PHE A 50 -25.69 33.75 4.39
CA PHE A 50 -26.77 33.03 5.07
C PHE A 50 -26.35 32.46 6.42
N TRP A 51 -25.21 31.76 6.49
CA TRP A 51 -24.84 31.08 7.73
C TRP A 51 -24.38 32.04 8.81
N LEU A 52 -23.40 32.91 8.52
CA LEU A 52 -22.89 33.85 9.51
C LEU A 52 -24.01 34.74 10.10
N PRO A 53 -24.93 35.36 9.29
CA PRO A 53 -26.04 36.10 9.84
C PRO A 53 -27.03 35.25 10.65
N LEU A 54 -27.27 34.00 10.27
CA LEU A 54 -28.14 33.10 11.05
C LEU A 54 -27.53 32.77 12.40
N ALA A 55 -26.24 32.44 12.41
CA ALA A 55 -25.48 32.09 13.62
C ALA A 55 -25.36 33.28 14.58
N ALA A 56 -25.17 34.51 14.03
CA ALA A 56 -25.08 35.72 14.81
C ALA A 56 -26.40 36.02 15.59
N GLU A 57 -27.54 35.77 14.98
CA GLU A 57 -28.84 35.94 15.64
C GLU A 57 -29.17 34.85 16.65
N ASN A 58 -28.55 33.71 16.57
CA ASN A 58 -28.90 32.53 17.37
C ASN A 58 -27.73 32.05 18.24
N GLN A 59 -26.92 32.94 18.81
CA GLN A 59 -25.73 32.62 19.62
C GLN A 59 -25.95 31.68 20.82
N LYS A 60 -27.16 31.65 21.34
CA LYS A 60 -27.55 30.79 22.47
C LYS A 60 -27.83 29.34 22.04
N GLU A 61 -28.00 29.11 20.74
CA GLU A 61 -28.31 27.80 20.16
C GLU A 61 -26.99 27.07 19.81
N THR A 62 -27.05 25.77 19.91
CA THR A 62 -25.96 24.93 19.37
C THR A 62 -26.30 24.61 17.92
N LEU A 63 -25.66 25.32 16.99
CA LEU A 63 -25.92 25.20 15.55
C LEU A 63 -24.89 24.29 14.89
N VAL A 64 -25.34 23.53 13.89
CA VAL A 64 -24.53 22.75 13.01
C VAL A 64 -24.88 23.11 11.57
N ALA A 65 -23.88 23.52 10.81
CA ALA A 65 -24.03 23.87 9.40
C ALA A 65 -24.18 22.61 8.52
N PRO A 66 -24.86 22.71 7.36
CA PRO A 66 -24.78 21.69 6.32
C PRO A 66 -23.34 21.54 5.84
N LEU A 67 -23.01 20.37 5.30
CA LEU A 67 -21.62 19.91 5.12
C LEU A 67 -20.77 20.86 4.26
N ASP A 68 -21.32 21.43 3.21
CA ASP A 68 -20.66 22.41 2.34
C ASP A 68 -20.27 23.69 3.09
N ILE A 69 -21.19 24.26 3.84
CA ILE A 69 -20.96 25.44 4.68
C ILE A 69 -20.01 25.09 5.84
N HIS A 70 -20.19 23.93 6.46
CA HIS A 70 -19.35 23.53 7.59
C HIS A 70 -17.88 23.35 7.18
N TRP A 71 -17.64 22.87 5.95
CA TRP A 71 -16.29 22.77 5.42
C TRP A 71 -15.62 24.15 5.25
N VAL A 72 -16.31 25.10 4.69
CA VAL A 72 -15.84 26.50 4.57
C VAL A 72 -15.60 27.10 5.95
N TRP A 73 -16.53 26.94 6.87
CA TRP A 73 -16.42 27.44 8.23
C TRP A 73 -15.24 26.84 9.00
N HIS A 74 -15.04 25.53 8.87
CA HIS A 74 -13.88 24.83 9.41
C HIS A 74 -12.56 25.44 8.92
N CYS A 75 -12.41 25.60 7.60
CA CYS A 75 -11.21 26.20 7.04
C CYS A 75 -10.98 27.63 7.56
N HIS A 76 -12.04 28.43 7.67
CA HIS A 76 -11.96 29.81 8.15
C HIS A 76 -11.51 29.90 9.62
N MET A 77 -12.04 29.06 10.49
CA MET A 77 -11.65 29.02 11.92
C MET A 77 -10.19 28.67 12.14
N LEU A 78 -9.55 27.97 11.20
CA LEU A 78 -8.12 27.60 11.29
C LEU A 78 -7.18 28.78 10.94
N CYS A 79 -7.72 29.96 10.63
CA CYS A 79 -6.99 31.21 10.62
C CYS A 79 -7.61 32.18 11.65
N PRO A 80 -7.28 32.04 12.94
CA PRO A 80 -8.00 32.71 14.03
C PRO A 80 -8.06 34.23 13.94
N LYS A 81 -7.00 34.88 13.45
CA LYS A 81 -6.97 36.34 13.28
C LYS A 81 -7.96 36.82 12.21
N ASP A 82 -7.94 36.18 11.04
CA ASP A 82 -8.83 36.53 9.94
C ASP A 82 -10.26 36.14 10.26
N TYR A 83 -10.46 35.01 10.92
CA TYR A 83 -11.78 34.61 11.41
C TYR A 83 -12.42 35.67 12.33
N VAL A 84 -11.66 36.15 13.33
CA VAL A 84 -12.14 37.20 14.24
C VAL A 84 -12.46 38.47 13.47
N LYS A 85 -11.56 38.90 12.58
CA LYS A 85 -11.72 40.13 11.78
C LYS A 85 -12.96 40.02 10.88
N ASP A 86 -13.06 38.98 10.08
CA ASP A 86 -14.11 38.84 9.09
C ASP A 86 -15.50 38.66 9.74
N CYS A 87 -15.57 37.90 10.87
CA CYS A 87 -16.82 37.87 11.67
C CYS A 87 -17.24 39.24 12.17
N MET A 88 -16.32 40.04 12.67
CA MET A 88 -16.61 41.41 13.12
C MET A 88 -17.05 42.30 11.97
N ASP A 89 -16.41 42.20 10.81
CA ASP A 89 -16.73 43.02 9.64
C ASP A 89 -18.08 42.64 9.01
N ILE A 90 -18.47 41.36 9.01
CA ILE A 90 -19.68 40.86 8.33
C ILE A 90 -20.91 40.91 9.25
N VAL A 91 -20.76 40.49 10.50
CA VAL A 91 -21.88 40.27 11.43
C VAL A 91 -21.74 41.01 12.77
N GLY A 92 -20.64 41.73 13.01
CA GLY A 92 -20.37 42.53 14.20
C GLY A 92 -20.02 41.76 15.46
N ILE A 93 -19.92 40.43 15.39
CA ILE A 93 -19.57 39.57 16.52
C ILE A 93 -18.79 38.36 16.02
N VAL A 94 -17.92 37.81 16.87
CA VAL A 94 -17.24 36.52 16.60
C VAL A 94 -18.24 35.40 16.85
N ILE A 95 -18.42 34.53 15.87
CA ILE A 95 -19.32 33.36 15.98
C ILE A 95 -18.59 32.24 16.70
N ASP A 96 -19.21 31.68 17.75
CA ASP A 96 -18.68 30.51 18.44
C ASP A 96 -19.07 29.22 17.70
N HIS A 97 -18.17 28.24 17.74
CA HIS A 97 -18.41 26.91 17.18
C HIS A 97 -18.08 25.86 18.23
N LYS A 98 -18.80 24.74 18.21
CA LYS A 98 -18.61 23.60 19.12
C LYS A 98 -18.75 22.31 18.36
N LEU A 99 -17.81 21.43 18.52
CA LEU A 99 -17.94 20.06 18.05
C LEU A 99 -18.97 19.32 18.92
N VAL A 100 -20.01 18.79 18.30
CA VAL A 100 -21.13 18.13 18.99
C VAL A 100 -21.20 16.64 18.64
N LYS A 101 -21.50 15.81 19.66
CA LYS A 101 -21.67 14.36 19.48
C LYS A 101 -22.99 14.03 18.75
N ASP A 102 -24.11 14.66 19.15
CA ASP A 102 -25.39 14.49 18.50
C ASP A 102 -25.62 15.56 17.44
N ARG A 103 -24.95 15.40 16.29
CA ARG A 103 -25.05 16.31 15.15
C ARG A 103 -26.47 16.33 14.55
N ARG A 104 -27.20 15.21 14.58
CA ARG A 104 -28.51 15.08 13.91
C ARG A 104 -29.54 16.04 14.50
N ARG A 105 -29.67 16.07 15.82
CA ARG A 105 -30.57 16.97 16.49
C ARG A 105 -30.22 18.45 16.28
N ALA A 106 -28.94 18.78 16.41
CA ALA A 106 -28.44 20.14 16.17
C ALA A 106 -28.64 20.57 14.71
N LEU A 107 -28.41 19.67 13.75
CA LEU A 107 -28.65 19.94 12.32
C LEU A 107 -30.13 20.21 12.03
N GLN A 108 -31.04 19.41 12.58
CA GLN A 108 -32.50 19.63 12.45
C GLN A 108 -32.93 20.99 13.03
N ARG A 109 -32.32 21.37 14.17
CA ARG A 109 -32.58 22.69 14.75
C ARG A 109 -32.09 23.81 13.84
N SER A 110 -30.89 23.70 13.32
CA SER A 110 -30.32 24.66 12.36
C SER A 110 -31.16 24.76 11.10
N GLN A 111 -31.60 23.63 10.53
CA GLN A 111 -32.51 23.61 9.37
C GLN A 111 -33.85 24.31 9.62
N SER A 112 -34.42 24.10 10.80
CA SER A 112 -35.67 24.78 11.19
C SER A 112 -35.49 26.30 11.25
N LEU A 113 -34.41 26.78 11.84
CA LEU A 113 -34.08 28.21 11.91
C LEU A 113 -33.77 28.80 10.53
N TRP A 114 -33.02 28.06 9.70
CA TRP A 114 -32.73 28.45 8.32
C TRP A 114 -34.00 28.60 7.48
N ASN A 115 -34.84 27.58 7.48
CA ASN A 115 -36.08 27.61 6.70
C ASN A 115 -37.02 28.76 7.13
N LYS A 116 -37.04 29.06 8.42
CA LYS A 116 -37.82 30.18 8.96
C LYS A 116 -37.27 31.53 8.49
N LYS A 117 -35.96 31.73 8.54
CA LYS A 117 -35.29 32.98 8.22
C LYS A 117 -35.24 33.25 6.70
N TYR A 118 -35.03 32.19 5.91
CA TYR A 118 -34.78 32.33 4.45
C TYR A 118 -35.91 31.77 3.59
N GLN A 119 -37.13 31.79 4.11
CA GLN A 119 -38.33 31.33 3.39
C GLN A 119 -38.53 32.05 2.03
N GLU A 120 -38.30 33.35 1.98
CA GLU A 120 -38.48 34.16 0.76
C GLU A 120 -37.41 33.92 -0.27
N THR A 121 -36.18 33.74 0.14
CA THR A 121 -35.03 33.54 -0.75
C THR A 121 -35.00 32.15 -1.41
N ARG A 122 -35.78 31.20 -0.83
CA ARG A 122 -35.79 29.79 -1.26
C ARG A 122 -34.43 29.11 -1.30
N GLU A 123 -33.42 29.63 -0.57
CA GLU A 123 -32.11 29.03 -0.48
C GLU A 123 -32.22 27.70 0.31
N PRO A 124 -31.91 26.54 -0.28
CA PRO A 124 -32.03 25.27 0.40
C PRO A 124 -31.03 25.17 1.54
N PHE A 125 -31.38 24.48 2.62
CA PHE A 125 -30.46 24.22 3.73
C PHE A 125 -29.36 23.26 3.32
N GLU A 126 -29.71 22.18 2.64
CA GLU A 126 -28.75 21.19 2.10
C GLU A 126 -28.70 21.27 0.57
N LEU A 127 -27.48 21.21 0.01
CA LEU A 127 -27.27 21.13 -1.42
C LEU A 127 -27.04 19.68 -1.86
N ASN A 128 -27.59 19.34 -3.01
CA ASN A 128 -27.17 18.11 -3.68
C ASN A 128 -25.86 18.38 -4.44
N LEU A 129 -24.74 18.01 -3.83
CA LEU A 129 -23.40 18.27 -4.35
C LEU A 129 -23.09 17.55 -5.69
N HIS A 130 -23.88 16.52 -6.04
CA HIS A 130 -23.69 15.75 -7.27
C HIS A 130 -24.44 16.37 -8.46
N THR A 131 -25.49 17.13 -8.21
CA THR A 131 -26.38 17.68 -9.27
C THR A 131 -26.32 19.19 -9.37
N LEU A 132 -25.33 19.84 -8.73
CA LEU A 132 -25.10 21.26 -8.97
C LEU A 132 -24.87 21.50 -10.46
N PRO A 133 -25.70 22.33 -11.13
CA PRO A 133 -25.49 22.64 -12.55
C PRO A 133 -24.11 23.26 -12.73
N THR A 134 -23.33 22.73 -13.64
CA THR A 134 -22.01 23.29 -14.03
C THR A 134 -22.12 24.73 -14.55
N GLN A 135 -23.33 25.22 -14.76
CA GLN A 135 -23.69 26.59 -15.15
C GLN A 135 -24.58 27.25 -14.09
N SER A 136 -24.24 27.11 -12.81
CA SER A 136 -24.74 28.10 -11.85
C SER A 136 -24.22 29.45 -12.34
N LYS A 137 -25.12 30.39 -12.66
CA LYS A 137 -24.77 31.77 -13.01
C LYS A 137 -23.64 32.19 -12.09
N SER A 138 -22.49 32.56 -12.68
CA SER A 138 -21.31 32.93 -11.92
C SER A 138 -21.74 33.82 -10.77
N ILE A 139 -21.42 33.41 -9.54
CA ILE A 139 -21.59 34.27 -8.38
C ILE A 139 -20.61 35.42 -8.60
N THR A 140 -21.09 36.50 -9.20
CA THR A 140 -20.28 37.66 -9.62
C THR A 140 -19.87 38.52 -8.44
N LYS A 141 -20.41 38.21 -7.23
CA LYS A 141 -20.05 38.98 -6.04
C LYS A 141 -18.77 38.39 -5.45
N MET A 142 -17.72 39.17 -5.39
CA MET A 142 -16.48 38.81 -4.72
C MET A 142 -16.74 38.54 -3.25
N SER A 143 -16.10 37.49 -2.71
CA SER A 143 -16.12 37.20 -1.28
C SER A 143 -15.56 38.38 -0.47
N GLN A 144 -16.12 38.61 0.72
CA GLN A 144 -15.66 39.63 1.66
C GLN A 144 -14.64 39.05 2.66
N LEU A 145 -14.40 37.74 2.62
CA LEU A 145 -13.43 37.09 3.49
C LEU A 145 -12.00 37.53 3.13
N SER A 146 -11.22 37.85 4.16
CA SER A 146 -9.83 38.22 4.00
C SER A 146 -8.91 37.01 3.82
N TYR A 147 -9.37 35.81 4.14
CA TYR A 147 -8.65 34.55 4.03
C TYR A 147 -9.07 33.72 2.81
N ASP A 148 -8.10 33.21 2.08
CA ASP A 148 -8.36 32.36 0.89
C ASP A 148 -8.80 30.95 1.30
N ILE A 149 -10.12 30.78 1.40
CA ILE A 149 -10.75 29.52 1.78
C ILE A 149 -10.50 28.40 0.76
N LYS A 150 -10.37 28.72 -0.52
CA LYS A 150 -10.19 27.71 -1.57
C LYS A 150 -8.83 27.03 -1.44
N GLU A 151 -7.81 27.86 -1.29
CA GLU A 151 -6.45 27.36 -1.03
C GLU A 151 -6.37 26.65 0.34
N ALA A 152 -7.05 27.17 1.36
CA ALA A 152 -7.14 26.53 2.67
C ALA A 152 -7.79 25.14 2.59
N ALA A 153 -8.88 24.97 1.87
CA ALA A 153 -9.54 23.69 1.68
C ALA A 153 -8.61 22.63 1.07
N SER A 154 -7.78 23.04 0.09
CA SER A 154 -6.77 22.17 -0.49
C SER A 154 -5.71 21.74 0.55
N ARG A 155 -5.20 22.69 1.35
CA ARG A 155 -4.22 22.41 2.40
C ARG A 155 -4.80 21.49 3.48
N GLN A 156 -6.06 21.68 3.86
CA GLN A 156 -6.74 20.83 4.85
C GLN A 156 -6.99 19.41 4.34
N GLY A 157 -7.18 19.19 3.04
CA GLY A 157 -7.17 17.86 2.43
C GLY A 157 -5.82 17.15 2.63
N VAL A 158 -4.71 17.88 2.44
CA VAL A 158 -3.35 17.36 2.70
C VAL A 158 -3.16 17.08 4.20
N PHE A 159 -3.64 17.96 5.08
CA PHE A 159 -3.58 17.75 6.53
C PHE A 159 -4.33 16.47 6.95
N TYR A 160 -5.57 16.30 6.48
CA TYR A 160 -6.33 15.09 6.79
C TYR A 160 -5.59 13.82 6.39
N TYR A 161 -4.95 13.82 5.20
CA TYR A 161 -4.14 12.68 4.78
C TYR A 161 -3.07 12.32 5.82
N GLN A 162 -2.40 13.30 6.43
CA GLN A 162 -1.36 13.04 7.43
C GLN A 162 -1.93 12.38 8.69
N VAL A 163 -3.12 12.79 9.14
CA VAL A 163 -3.75 12.32 10.39
C VAL A 163 -4.80 11.22 10.19
N SER A 164 -4.90 10.65 8.99
CA SER A 164 -5.93 9.66 8.64
C SER A 164 -5.61 8.24 9.07
N LEU A 165 -4.37 7.93 9.44
CA LEU A 165 -4.00 6.57 9.87
C LEU A 165 -4.67 6.19 11.20
N PRO A 166 -4.99 4.90 11.42
CA PRO A 166 -5.81 4.44 12.54
C PRO A 166 -5.31 4.86 13.94
N HIS A 167 -4.01 5.00 14.12
CA HIS A 167 -3.44 5.37 15.43
C HIS A 167 -3.82 6.79 15.88
N TYR A 168 -4.18 7.70 14.97
CA TYR A 168 -4.73 9.01 15.34
C TYR A 168 -6.11 8.93 16.02
N ARG A 169 -6.78 7.75 15.96
CA ARG A 169 -8.02 7.47 16.67
C ARG A 169 -7.81 6.69 17.99
N ASP A 170 -6.54 6.39 18.32
CA ASP A 170 -6.20 5.75 19.59
C ASP A 170 -6.09 6.80 20.69
N LYS A 171 -6.81 6.56 21.80
CA LYS A 171 -6.91 7.51 22.89
C LYS A 171 -5.56 7.81 23.54
N LYS A 172 -4.72 6.78 23.72
CA LYS A 172 -3.38 6.97 24.31
C LYS A 172 -2.47 7.79 23.41
N PHE A 173 -2.56 7.59 22.08
CA PHE A 173 -1.82 8.40 21.14
C PHE A 173 -2.25 9.88 21.20
N LEU A 174 -3.55 10.16 21.25
CA LEU A 174 -4.07 11.53 21.38
C LEU A 174 -3.75 12.16 22.74
N GLU A 175 -3.75 11.41 23.83
CA GLU A 175 -3.34 11.90 25.16
C GLU A 175 -1.86 12.31 25.16
N ASN A 176 -0.99 11.55 24.49
CA ASN A 176 0.40 11.92 24.28
C ASN A 176 0.52 13.19 23.40
N GLY A 177 -0.27 13.29 22.33
CA GLY A 177 -0.36 14.49 21.50
C GLY A 177 -0.79 15.73 22.31
N LEU A 178 -1.79 15.59 23.19
CA LEU A 178 -2.21 16.67 24.08
C LEU A 178 -1.08 17.12 25.04
N LEU A 179 -0.32 16.18 25.61
CA LEU A 179 0.83 16.52 26.45
C LEU A 179 1.88 17.29 25.64
N ARG A 180 2.14 16.86 24.42
CA ARG A 180 3.08 17.54 23.52
C ARG A 180 2.57 18.91 23.08
N TYR A 181 1.26 19.07 22.86
CA TYR A 181 0.65 20.37 22.59
C TYR A 181 0.84 21.35 23.77
N LYS A 182 0.67 20.88 25.01
CA LYS A 182 0.97 21.68 26.21
C LYS A 182 2.45 22.14 26.25
N LYS A 183 3.37 21.26 25.91
CA LYS A 183 4.79 21.59 25.76
C LYS A 183 5.04 22.61 24.65
N PHE A 184 4.34 22.47 23.53
CA PHE A 184 4.43 23.37 22.38
C PHE A 184 3.97 24.79 22.73
N ILE A 185 2.84 24.95 23.43
CA ILE A 185 2.35 26.23 23.93
C ILE A 185 3.33 26.83 24.95
N PHE A 186 3.87 26.03 25.86
CA PHE A 186 4.91 26.49 26.78
C PHE A 186 6.17 26.98 26.02
N LEU A 187 6.60 26.24 25.01
CA LEU A 187 7.74 26.61 24.17
C LEU A 187 7.49 27.95 23.46
N LYS A 188 6.29 28.16 22.91
CA LYS A 188 5.87 29.40 22.27
C LYS A 188 5.86 30.57 23.27
N HIS A 189 5.36 30.36 24.50
CA HIS A 189 5.40 31.36 25.55
C HIS A 189 6.83 31.80 25.89
N GLN A 190 7.78 30.84 25.92
CA GLN A 190 9.19 31.14 26.18
C GLN A 190 9.90 31.82 24.98
N ASN A 191 9.40 31.61 23.77
CA ASN A 191 10.01 32.11 22.53
C ASN A 191 8.97 32.83 21.65
N PRO A 192 8.43 33.98 22.11
CA PRO A 192 7.27 34.62 21.46
C PRO A 192 7.55 35.11 20.04
N GLY A 193 8.80 35.42 19.68
CA GLY A 193 9.22 35.85 18.36
C GLY A 193 9.51 34.72 17.36
N GLU A 194 9.62 33.48 17.83
CA GLU A 194 10.01 32.37 16.97
C GLU A 194 8.81 31.77 16.21
N PHE A 195 9.06 31.41 14.96
CA PHE A 195 8.12 30.63 14.17
C PHE A 195 8.32 29.16 14.53
N LEU A 196 7.35 28.53 15.17
CA LEU A 196 7.41 27.14 15.60
C LEU A 196 6.56 26.26 14.72
N VAL A 197 7.11 25.11 14.29
CA VAL A 197 6.44 24.13 13.41
C VAL A 197 6.01 22.92 14.25
N PRO A 198 4.72 22.55 14.27
CA PRO A 198 4.24 21.39 15.01
C PRO A 198 4.50 20.07 14.28
N CYS A 199 4.60 18.95 15.02
CA CYS A 199 4.34 17.63 14.46
C CYS A 199 2.83 17.39 14.32
N TYR A 200 2.38 16.44 13.51
CA TYR A 200 0.96 16.24 13.22
C TYR A 200 0.12 15.80 14.43
N ASP A 201 0.70 15.18 15.43
CA ASP A 201 0.03 14.90 16.69
C ASP A 201 -0.29 16.18 17.48
N ILE A 202 0.64 17.14 17.48
CA ILE A 202 0.45 18.46 18.10
C ILE A 202 -0.55 19.27 17.27
N ASP A 203 -0.38 19.27 15.96
CA ASP A 203 -1.16 20.06 15.01
C ASP A 203 -2.64 19.67 15.01
N LEU A 204 -2.94 18.36 15.07
CA LEU A 204 -4.32 17.88 15.20
C LEU A 204 -5.00 18.43 16.47
N ILE A 205 -4.32 18.39 17.59
CA ILE A 205 -4.85 18.92 18.85
C ILE A 205 -5.00 20.44 18.77
N TRP A 206 -4.05 21.12 18.15
CA TRP A 206 -4.09 22.57 17.95
C TRP A 206 -5.24 23.00 17.04
N HIS A 207 -5.41 22.36 15.86
CA HIS A 207 -6.58 22.59 15.00
C HIS A 207 -7.87 22.34 15.74
N THR A 208 -7.96 21.23 16.49
CA THR A 208 -9.15 20.92 17.30
C THR A 208 -9.45 22.02 18.32
N HIS A 209 -8.44 22.63 18.90
CA HIS A 209 -8.61 23.73 19.86
C HIS A 209 -9.16 24.99 19.15
N GLN A 210 -8.61 25.33 17.98
CA GLN A 210 -9.06 26.46 17.17
C GLN A 210 -10.54 26.35 16.72
N LEU A 211 -11.05 25.12 16.56
CA LEU A 211 -12.47 24.89 16.28
C LEU A 211 -13.41 25.24 17.43
N HIS A 212 -12.91 25.87 18.50
CA HIS A 212 -13.67 26.43 19.62
C HIS A 212 -13.25 27.89 19.81
N PRO A 213 -13.61 28.81 18.90
CA PRO A 213 -13.00 30.13 18.78
C PRO A 213 -12.97 30.97 20.08
N HIS A 214 -14.08 30.99 20.82
CA HIS A 214 -14.13 31.74 22.08
C HIS A 214 -13.25 31.15 23.18
N ILE A 215 -13.22 29.83 23.28
CA ILE A 215 -12.39 29.13 24.27
C ILE A 215 -10.92 29.25 23.86
N TYR A 216 -10.61 29.04 22.59
CA TYR A 216 -9.25 29.17 22.05
C TYR A 216 -8.67 30.54 22.31
N LYS A 217 -9.43 31.60 21.98
CA LYS A 217 -9.01 32.97 22.26
C LYS A 217 -8.68 33.19 23.72
N ARG A 218 -9.60 32.85 24.62
CA ARG A 218 -9.41 32.99 26.05
C ARG A 218 -8.19 32.21 26.54
N ASP A 219 -8.10 30.93 26.21
CA ASP A 219 -7.01 30.05 26.68
C ASP A 219 -5.64 30.51 26.17
N MET A 220 -5.57 31.07 24.94
CA MET A 220 -4.32 31.65 24.42
C MET A 220 -3.97 32.97 25.08
N GLU A 221 -4.94 33.86 25.30
CA GLU A 221 -4.71 35.11 26.04
C GLU A 221 -4.19 34.85 27.46
N ASP A 222 -4.77 33.82 28.14
CA ASP A 222 -4.36 33.43 29.48
C ASP A 222 -2.96 32.79 29.52
N LEU A 223 -2.60 31.99 28.49
CA LEU A 223 -1.37 31.19 28.47
C LEU A 223 -0.18 31.93 27.87
N ILE A 224 -0.37 32.74 26.86
CA ILE A 224 0.72 33.41 26.11
C ILE A 224 0.50 34.92 25.94
N GLY A 225 -0.54 35.48 26.54
CA GLY A 225 -0.82 36.91 26.56
C GLY A 225 -1.42 37.50 25.31
N LYS A 226 -1.72 36.69 24.30
CA LYS A 226 -2.33 37.12 23.01
C LYS A 226 -2.97 35.96 22.27
N LEU A 227 -3.87 36.26 21.36
CA LEU A 227 -4.40 35.27 20.41
C LEU A 227 -3.24 34.68 19.60
N PHE A 228 -3.02 33.37 19.68
CA PHE A 228 -2.00 32.67 18.92
C PHE A 228 -2.54 32.38 17.50
N ASN A 229 -1.96 33.05 16.51
CA ASN A 229 -2.36 32.81 15.12
C ASN A 229 -1.75 31.52 14.57
N HIS A 230 -2.48 30.91 13.68
CA HIS A 230 -2.06 29.79 12.88
C HIS A 230 -1.88 30.26 11.43
N ASP A 231 -0.73 29.97 10.82
CA ASP A 231 -0.44 30.33 9.43
C ASP A 231 -0.13 29.05 8.65
N ASP A 232 -1.14 28.52 7.96
CA ASP A 232 -1.04 27.31 7.17
C ASP A 232 -0.57 27.55 5.72
N THR A 233 -0.20 28.78 5.37
CA THR A 233 0.28 29.13 4.03
C THR A 233 1.74 28.72 3.79
N VAL A 234 2.51 28.46 4.84
CA VAL A 234 3.93 28.08 4.78
C VAL A 234 4.04 26.58 4.51
N THR A 235 4.10 26.17 3.26
CA THR A 235 4.05 24.75 2.84
C THR A 235 5.32 24.24 2.16
N ASP A 236 6.24 25.12 1.77
CA ASP A 236 7.50 24.74 1.13
C ASP A 236 8.43 24.00 2.07
N ARG A 237 8.77 22.74 1.72
CA ARG A 237 9.64 21.84 2.48
C ARG A 237 11.05 21.71 1.91
N SER A 238 11.37 22.47 0.89
CA SER A 238 12.69 22.44 0.29
C SER A 238 13.78 22.82 1.32
N PRO A 239 14.98 22.29 1.19
CA PRO A 239 16.11 22.65 2.07
C PRO A 239 16.33 24.18 2.04
N GLY A 240 16.44 24.80 3.23
CA GLY A 240 16.61 26.24 3.38
C GLY A 240 15.32 27.05 3.29
N SER A 241 14.17 26.47 3.00
CA SER A 241 12.88 27.15 3.06
C SER A 241 12.53 27.62 4.48
N LYS A 242 11.56 28.55 4.58
CA LYS A 242 11.05 29.05 5.87
C LYS A 242 10.60 27.90 6.78
N LEU A 243 9.84 26.94 6.20
CA LEU A 243 9.33 25.79 6.96
C LEU A 243 10.45 24.88 7.45
N SER A 244 11.37 24.51 6.56
CA SER A 244 12.51 23.64 6.87
C SER A 244 13.41 24.24 7.94
N THR A 245 13.74 25.53 7.83
CA THR A 245 14.57 26.24 8.81
C THR A 245 13.87 26.36 10.17
N ALA A 246 12.58 26.66 10.16
CA ALA A 246 11.80 26.77 11.39
C ALA A 246 11.60 25.42 12.09
N ASP A 247 11.47 24.31 11.34
CA ASP A 247 11.43 22.96 11.91
C ASP A 247 12.73 22.64 12.66
N LEU A 248 13.89 22.89 12.05
CA LEU A 248 15.18 22.69 12.70
C LEU A 248 15.30 23.51 13.99
N LYS A 249 14.87 24.77 13.94
CA LYS A 249 14.86 25.64 15.12
C LYS A 249 13.93 25.11 16.21
N THR A 250 12.74 24.64 15.84
CA THR A 250 11.77 24.08 16.79
C THR A 250 12.33 22.84 17.49
N ARG A 251 13.02 21.96 16.76
CA ARG A 251 13.70 20.79 17.32
C ARG A 251 14.78 21.15 18.31
N ASP A 252 15.61 22.13 17.98
CA ASP A 252 16.67 22.63 18.86
C ASP A 252 16.10 23.21 20.17
N LEU A 253 15.09 24.09 20.06
CA LEU A 253 14.40 24.65 21.20
C LEU A 253 13.72 23.60 22.07
N TRP A 254 13.10 22.62 21.46
CA TRP A 254 12.45 21.50 22.14
C TRP A 254 13.48 20.66 22.92
N LYS A 255 14.59 20.28 22.26
CA LYS A 255 15.67 19.54 22.90
C LYS A 255 16.25 20.30 24.08
N LYS A 256 16.48 21.60 23.93
CA LYS A 256 16.98 22.47 25.02
C LYS A 256 16.01 22.58 26.19
N SER A 257 14.69 22.67 25.90
CA SER A 257 13.69 22.90 26.92
C SER A 257 13.28 21.65 27.67
N PHE A 258 13.25 20.49 27.00
CA PHE A 258 12.67 19.26 27.54
C PHE A 258 13.64 18.08 27.57
N ASN A 259 14.79 18.20 26.94
CA ASN A 259 15.77 17.12 26.76
C ASN A 259 15.18 15.87 26.09
N GLU A 260 14.21 16.07 25.18
CA GLU A 260 13.50 15.02 24.45
C GLU A 260 13.67 15.22 22.95
N SER A 261 13.47 14.15 22.17
CA SER A 261 13.29 14.25 20.71
C SER A 261 11.98 14.97 20.39
N PHE A 262 12.03 15.93 19.47
CA PHE A 262 10.81 16.57 18.96
C PHE A 262 10.03 15.64 18.04
N SER A 263 10.72 14.83 17.24
CA SER A 263 10.09 13.86 16.35
C SER A 263 9.32 12.83 17.16
N MET A 264 8.13 12.51 16.69
CA MET A 264 7.25 11.53 17.32
C MET A 264 6.96 10.40 16.35
N TYR A 265 7.16 9.17 16.80
CA TYR A 265 6.80 8.00 16.01
C TYR A 265 5.30 8.06 15.61
N GLY A 266 5.04 7.90 14.34
CA GLY A 266 3.69 7.95 13.77
C GLY A 266 3.10 9.34 13.56
N ALA A 267 3.84 10.43 13.86
CA ALA A 267 3.33 11.79 13.78
C ALA A 267 4.08 12.68 12.77
N MET A 268 4.96 12.07 11.95
CA MET A 268 5.75 12.82 10.99
C MET A 268 5.12 12.80 9.58
N TYR A 269 5.61 13.68 8.71
CA TYR A 269 5.10 13.85 7.35
C TYR A 269 5.14 12.57 6.51
N ARG A 270 4.02 12.23 5.86
CA ARG A 270 3.85 11.00 5.03
C ARG A 270 3.88 11.24 3.52
N GLY A 271 4.27 12.43 3.09
CA GLY A 271 4.17 12.84 1.69
C GLY A 271 2.80 13.42 1.33
N THR A 272 2.62 13.73 0.07
CA THR A 272 1.35 14.26 -0.45
C THR A 272 0.33 13.14 -0.67
N PRO A 273 -0.98 13.45 -0.63
CA PRO A 273 -2.02 12.50 -0.96
C PRO A 273 -1.84 11.90 -2.36
N PRO A 274 -2.16 10.61 -2.57
CA PRO A 274 -2.05 9.99 -3.88
C PRO A 274 -3.20 10.34 -4.85
N GLN A 275 -4.25 10.98 -4.36
CA GLN A 275 -5.39 11.39 -5.17
C GLN A 275 -4.97 12.28 -6.35
N GLY A 276 -5.44 11.94 -7.54
CA GLY A 276 -5.09 12.65 -8.78
C GLY A 276 -3.69 12.33 -9.34
N LYS A 277 -2.89 11.52 -8.64
CA LYS A 277 -1.53 11.13 -9.05
C LYS A 277 -1.44 9.69 -9.57
N LEU A 278 -2.38 8.86 -9.20
CA LEU A 278 -2.53 7.49 -9.69
C LEU A 278 -3.79 7.39 -10.54
N ASN A 279 -3.76 6.50 -11.53
CA ASN A 279 -4.88 6.28 -12.42
C ASN A 279 -5.80 5.19 -11.89
N ILE A 280 -7.07 5.23 -12.29
CA ILE A 280 -8.09 4.25 -11.95
C ILE A 280 -8.21 3.26 -13.11
N LEU A 281 -8.35 1.97 -12.79
CA LEU A 281 -8.71 0.96 -13.78
C LEU A 281 -10.19 1.08 -14.13
N GLU A 282 -10.48 1.14 -15.43
CA GLU A 282 -11.85 1.20 -15.91
C GLU A 282 -12.53 -0.18 -15.85
N PRO A 283 -13.85 -0.25 -15.69
CA PRO A 283 -14.57 -1.54 -15.70
C PRO A 283 -14.32 -2.39 -16.96
N ILE A 284 -14.05 -1.76 -18.09
CA ILE A 284 -13.72 -2.46 -19.34
C ILE A 284 -12.35 -3.14 -19.22
N ASP A 285 -11.39 -2.53 -18.59
CA ASP A 285 -10.06 -3.13 -18.37
C ASP A 285 -10.20 -4.39 -17.52
N LEU A 286 -10.98 -4.31 -16.42
CA LEU A 286 -11.26 -5.46 -15.56
C LEU A 286 -11.88 -6.64 -16.32
N HIS A 287 -12.66 -6.36 -17.38
CA HIS A 287 -13.22 -7.40 -18.20
C HIS A 287 -12.17 -8.07 -19.10
N THR A 288 -11.19 -7.31 -19.59
CA THR A 288 -10.18 -7.81 -20.54
C THR A 288 -9.21 -8.80 -19.93
N PHE A 289 -8.87 -8.65 -18.64
CA PHE A 289 -7.91 -9.55 -17.99
C PHE A 289 -8.52 -10.58 -17.04
N SER A 290 -9.83 -10.57 -16.88
CA SER A 290 -10.53 -11.62 -16.16
C SER A 290 -10.69 -12.87 -17.04
N THR A 291 -10.47 -14.04 -16.47
CA THR A 291 -10.81 -15.30 -17.13
C THR A 291 -12.32 -15.39 -17.35
N LYS A 292 -12.74 -16.22 -18.30
CA LYS A 292 -14.14 -16.37 -18.64
C LYS A 292 -14.56 -17.82 -18.59
N THR A 293 -15.79 -18.05 -18.17
CA THR A 293 -16.43 -19.35 -18.25
C THR A 293 -17.69 -19.23 -19.07
N THR A 294 -17.95 -20.21 -19.91
CA THR A 294 -19.17 -20.27 -20.71
C THR A 294 -19.58 -21.72 -20.94
N ASP A 295 -20.84 -21.92 -21.24
CA ASP A 295 -21.33 -23.22 -21.65
C ASP A 295 -21.40 -23.30 -23.19
N VAL A 296 -20.68 -24.27 -23.73
CA VAL A 296 -20.63 -24.56 -25.15
C VAL A 296 -21.61 -25.72 -25.44
N LYS A 297 -22.50 -25.51 -26.36
CA LYS A 297 -23.49 -26.50 -26.75
C LYS A 297 -23.42 -26.78 -28.25
N PHE A 298 -23.28 -28.05 -28.65
CA PHE A 298 -23.35 -28.45 -30.03
C PHE A 298 -24.78 -28.96 -30.39
N HIS A 299 -25.33 -28.43 -31.44
CA HIS A 299 -26.65 -28.80 -31.99
C HIS A 299 -26.51 -29.87 -33.08
N GLU A 300 -25.44 -29.79 -33.85
CA GLU A 300 -25.16 -30.72 -34.93
C GLU A 300 -23.66 -30.99 -35.05
N VAL A 301 -23.30 -32.24 -35.20
CA VAL A 301 -21.95 -32.69 -35.54
C VAL A 301 -22.02 -33.49 -36.81
N VAL A 302 -21.21 -33.12 -37.79
CA VAL A 302 -21.15 -33.78 -39.10
C VAL A 302 -19.75 -34.27 -39.33
N LEU A 303 -19.59 -35.54 -39.62
CA LEU A 303 -18.30 -36.13 -40.02
C LEU A 303 -18.39 -36.57 -41.47
N HIS A 304 -17.51 -36.07 -42.31
CA HIS A 304 -17.29 -36.49 -43.66
C HIS A 304 -16.19 -37.54 -43.69
N THR A 305 -16.44 -38.70 -44.34
CA THR A 305 -15.55 -39.85 -44.43
C THR A 305 -15.76 -40.58 -45.73
N ALA A 306 -14.80 -41.35 -46.23
CA ALA A 306 -15.03 -42.18 -47.40
C ALA A 306 -16.01 -43.34 -47.09
N PRO A 307 -16.91 -43.69 -48.03
CA PRO A 307 -17.84 -44.80 -47.85
C PRO A 307 -17.10 -46.09 -47.53
N GLY A 308 -17.61 -46.85 -46.56
CA GLY A 308 -17.02 -48.13 -46.13
C GLY A 308 -15.79 -48.05 -45.22
N GLN A 309 -15.21 -46.89 -45.05
CA GLN A 309 -14.10 -46.72 -44.12
C GLN A 309 -14.61 -46.65 -42.65
N TYR A 310 -13.76 -47.10 -41.74
CA TYR A 310 -13.93 -47.00 -40.26
C TYR A 310 -15.30 -47.53 -39.80
N SER A 311 -15.48 -48.84 -39.95
CA SER A 311 -16.77 -49.50 -39.65
C SER A 311 -17.21 -49.29 -38.18
N LYS A 312 -16.28 -49.20 -37.25
CA LYS A 312 -16.50 -48.89 -35.83
C LYS A 312 -15.53 -47.85 -35.37
N PHE A 313 -16.02 -46.69 -35.03
CA PHE A 313 -15.20 -45.60 -34.55
C PHE A 313 -15.83 -44.86 -33.35
N LYS A 314 -15.01 -44.07 -32.68
CA LYS A 314 -15.34 -43.15 -31.65
C LYS A 314 -14.84 -41.77 -32.05
N LEU A 315 -15.74 -40.77 -32.09
CA LEU A 315 -15.37 -39.37 -32.21
C LEU A 315 -15.46 -38.72 -30.81
N GLU A 316 -14.38 -38.14 -30.32
CA GLU A 316 -14.30 -37.52 -29.01
C GLU A 316 -14.02 -36.04 -29.15
N ILE A 317 -14.73 -35.26 -28.34
CA ILE A 317 -14.47 -33.83 -28.18
C ILE A 317 -14.05 -33.62 -26.76
N SER A 318 -12.91 -32.95 -26.54
CA SER A 318 -12.33 -32.63 -25.23
C SER A 318 -11.91 -31.19 -25.18
N CYS A 319 -11.79 -30.64 -23.97
CA CYS A 319 -11.16 -29.35 -23.75
C CYS A 319 -9.68 -29.56 -23.41
N SER A 320 -8.80 -28.72 -23.96
CA SER A 320 -7.36 -28.81 -23.67
C SER A 320 -6.70 -27.44 -23.55
N ALA A 321 -5.67 -27.34 -22.73
CA ALA A 321 -4.81 -26.17 -22.67
C ALA A 321 -3.83 -26.11 -23.86
N ASP A 322 -3.37 -27.31 -24.25
CA ASP A 322 -2.43 -27.51 -25.35
C ASP A 322 -3.06 -28.42 -26.44
N LYS A 323 -2.25 -28.80 -27.40
CA LYS A 323 -2.66 -29.79 -28.43
C LYS A 323 -2.75 -31.20 -27.86
N THR A 324 -2.47 -31.39 -26.58
CA THR A 324 -2.53 -32.69 -25.88
C THR A 324 -3.94 -33.11 -25.49
N SER A 325 -4.15 -34.39 -25.24
CA SER A 325 -5.45 -34.94 -24.90
C SER A 325 -5.96 -34.49 -23.54
N GLY A 326 -7.12 -33.84 -23.49
CA GLY A 326 -7.92 -33.69 -22.28
C GLY A 326 -8.92 -34.83 -22.11
N SER A 327 -9.56 -34.93 -20.93
CA SER A 327 -10.67 -35.88 -20.75
C SER A 327 -11.82 -35.58 -21.69
N PRO A 328 -12.38 -36.58 -22.42
CA PRO A 328 -13.48 -36.36 -23.31
C PRO A 328 -14.71 -35.80 -22.57
N VAL A 329 -15.30 -34.74 -23.15
CA VAL A 329 -16.56 -34.15 -22.65
C VAL A 329 -17.75 -34.64 -23.47
N ILE A 330 -17.51 -35.01 -24.74
CA ILE A 330 -18.49 -35.59 -25.64
C ILE A 330 -17.86 -36.79 -26.34
N THR A 331 -18.54 -37.92 -26.34
CA THR A 331 -18.15 -39.12 -27.08
C THR A 331 -19.28 -39.57 -28.00
N LEU A 332 -19.03 -39.60 -29.29
CA LEU A 332 -19.97 -40.00 -30.33
C LEU A 332 -19.49 -41.29 -30.96
N LYS A 333 -20.40 -42.27 -31.06
CA LYS A 333 -20.13 -43.54 -31.77
C LYS A 333 -20.83 -43.54 -33.12
N ARG A 334 -20.29 -44.29 -34.05
CA ARG A 334 -20.92 -44.45 -35.37
C ARG A 334 -22.35 -44.97 -35.23
N PRO A 335 -23.37 -44.32 -35.82
CA PRO A 335 -24.75 -44.81 -35.84
C PRO A 335 -24.86 -46.10 -36.64
N LYS A 336 -25.72 -47.03 -36.18
CA LYS A 336 -26.01 -48.28 -36.93
C LYS A 336 -26.56 -47.95 -38.32
N GLY A 337 -26.14 -48.71 -39.33
CA GLY A 337 -26.61 -48.57 -40.73
C GLY A 337 -25.91 -47.47 -41.54
N THR A 338 -24.93 -46.75 -41.02
CA THR A 338 -24.24 -45.65 -41.72
C THR A 338 -22.88 -46.04 -42.30
N VAL A 339 -22.54 -47.35 -42.40
CA VAL A 339 -21.20 -47.79 -42.82
C VAL A 339 -20.86 -47.38 -44.25
N GLN A 340 -21.85 -47.37 -45.14
CA GLN A 340 -21.69 -46.93 -46.55
C GLN A 340 -21.91 -45.42 -46.76
N SER A 341 -22.16 -44.65 -45.70
CA SER A 341 -22.42 -43.22 -45.78
C SER A 341 -21.12 -42.45 -45.80
N ASP A 342 -20.96 -41.50 -46.69
CA ASP A 342 -19.89 -40.52 -46.78
C ASP A 342 -20.06 -39.35 -45.81
N LYS A 343 -21.28 -39.25 -45.26
CA LYS A 343 -21.66 -38.18 -44.30
C LYS A 343 -22.41 -38.77 -43.14
N ILE A 344 -21.89 -38.59 -41.96
CA ILE A 344 -22.47 -39.04 -40.69
C ILE A 344 -22.90 -37.80 -39.90
N VAL A 345 -24.18 -37.79 -39.48
CA VAL A 345 -24.77 -36.64 -38.79
C VAL A 345 -25.30 -37.04 -37.41
N TRP A 346 -24.87 -36.34 -36.39
CA TRP A 346 -25.46 -36.40 -35.05
C TRP A 346 -26.21 -35.09 -34.80
N ARG A 347 -27.51 -35.17 -34.60
CA ARG A 347 -28.34 -34.00 -34.24
C ARG A 347 -28.68 -34.04 -32.76
N ASN A 348 -28.48 -32.92 -32.06
CA ASN A 348 -28.67 -32.79 -30.63
C ASN A 348 -28.08 -33.97 -29.85
N PRO A 349 -26.76 -34.24 -29.98
CA PRO A 349 -26.16 -35.39 -29.36
C PRO A 349 -26.35 -35.36 -27.85
N LYS A 350 -26.46 -36.54 -27.23
CA LYS A 350 -26.47 -36.64 -25.76
C LYS A 350 -25.17 -36.03 -25.18
N LEU A 351 -25.29 -35.34 -24.09
CA LEU A 351 -24.15 -34.61 -23.44
C LEU A 351 -23.53 -33.56 -24.38
N SER A 352 -24.35 -32.88 -25.18
CA SER A 352 -23.90 -31.87 -26.14
C SER A 352 -23.45 -30.57 -25.51
N THR A 353 -23.60 -30.40 -24.20
CA THR A 353 -23.24 -29.16 -23.46
C THR A 353 -22.13 -29.45 -22.47
N PHE A 354 -21.11 -28.60 -22.43
CA PHE A 354 -20.01 -28.60 -21.44
C PHE A 354 -19.58 -27.19 -21.09
N THR A 355 -19.00 -27.03 -19.95
CA THR A 355 -18.46 -25.73 -19.50
C THR A 355 -17.01 -25.58 -19.99
N PHE A 356 -16.76 -24.51 -20.73
CA PHE A 356 -15.43 -24.09 -21.11
C PHE A 356 -14.92 -23.03 -20.12
N ASP A 357 -13.74 -23.25 -19.56
CA ASP A 357 -13.05 -22.33 -18.63
C ASP A 357 -11.74 -21.87 -19.27
N SER A 358 -11.66 -20.59 -19.64
CA SER A 358 -10.49 -20.00 -20.30
C SER A 358 -9.23 -19.98 -19.39
N ARG A 359 -9.39 -20.21 -18.09
CA ARG A 359 -8.27 -20.40 -17.17
C ARG A 359 -7.53 -21.73 -17.43
N LEU A 360 -8.26 -22.75 -17.85
CA LEU A 360 -7.77 -24.13 -17.99
C LEU A 360 -7.56 -24.54 -19.44
N HIS A 361 -8.30 -23.93 -20.35
CA HIS A 361 -8.40 -24.40 -21.73
C HIS A 361 -8.30 -23.26 -22.73
N ASN A 362 -7.64 -23.53 -23.85
CA ASN A 362 -7.56 -22.65 -25.01
C ASN A 362 -8.32 -23.26 -26.20
N ASN A 363 -8.38 -24.59 -26.24
CA ASN A 363 -8.80 -25.32 -27.43
C ASN A 363 -9.93 -26.28 -27.11
N ILE A 364 -10.70 -26.59 -28.16
CA ILE A 364 -11.51 -27.79 -28.27
C ILE A 364 -10.69 -28.74 -29.13
N ARG A 365 -10.36 -29.94 -28.61
CA ARG A 365 -9.69 -31.00 -29.35
C ARG A 365 -10.73 -31.99 -29.83
N ILE A 366 -10.69 -32.27 -31.10
CA ILE A 366 -11.55 -33.27 -31.78
C ILE A 366 -10.65 -34.39 -32.23
N SER A 367 -10.89 -35.61 -31.75
CA SER A 367 -10.11 -36.79 -32.10
C SER A 367 -11.06 -37.92 -32.54
N MET A 368 -10.61 -38.69 -33.47
CA MET A 368 -11.30 -39.88 -33.92
C MET A 368 -10.40 -41.10 -33.70
N SER A 369 -10.97 -42.13 -33.07
CA SER A 369 -10.32 -43.44 -32.90
C SER A 369 -11.14 -44.55 -33.53
N GLU A 370 -10.48 -45.42 -34.23
CA GLU A 370 -11.07 -46.65 -34.76
C GLU A 370 -10.96 -47.79 -33.74
N MET A 371 -12.02 -48.54 -33.61
CA MET A 371 -12.07 -49.74 -32.79
C MET A 371 -11.73 -50.96 -33.65
N VAL A 372 -10.52 -51.48 -33.51
CA VAL A 372 -9.99 -52.62 -34.29
C VAL A 372 -10.00 -53.89 -33.41
N GLY A 373 -10.59 -54.94 -33.91
CA GLY A 373 -10.63 -56.26 -33.18
C GLY A 373 -12.00 -56.65 -32.68
N ASN A 374 -12.10 -57.84 -32.02
CA ASN A 374 -13.33 -58.42 -31.50
C ASN A 374 -13.69 -57.89 -30.11
N ALA A 375 -14.92 -58.15 -29.67
CA ALA A 375 -15.46 -57.65 -28.40
C ALA A 375 -14.63 -57.97 -27.13
N CYS A 376 -13.78 -59.00 -27.17
CA CYS A 376 -12.93 -59.41 -26.05
C CYS A 376 -11.47 -58.91 -26.10
N CYS A 377 -10.97 -58.43 -27.26
CA CYS A 377 -9.56 -58.07 -27.47
C CYS A 377 -9.43 -56.91 -28.49
N GLY A 378 -10.34 -55.99 -28.49
CA GLY A 378 -10.27 -54.81 -29.34
C GLY A 378 -9.28 -53.78 -28.82
N SER A 379 -8.45 -53.20 -29.72
CA SER A 379 -7.62 -52.03 -29.51
C SER A 379 -8.26 -50.79 -30.09
N GLU A 380 -8.05 -49.67 -29.48
CA GLU A 380 -8.43 -48.34 -29.94
C GLU A 380 -7.21 -47.70 -30.60
N ILE A 381 -7.32 -47.34 -31.85
CA ILE A 381 -6.24 -46.70 -32.64
C ILE A 381 -6.71 -45.30 -33.01
N GLU A 382 -6.00 -44.27 -32.59
CA GLU A 382 -6.27 -42.90 -32.98
C GLU A 382 -5.95 -42.72 -34.48
N VAL A 383 -6.99 -42.37 -35.27
CA VAL A 383 -6.89 -42.12 -36.71
C VAL A 383 -6.41 -40.70 -37.00
N GLY A 384 -6.77 -39.77 -36.15
CA GLY A 384 -6.33 -38.39 -36.19
C GLY A 384 -6.95 -37.52 -35.12
N ALA A 385 -6.38 -36.36 -34.94
CA ALA A 385 -6.84 -35.36 -33.99
C ALA A 385 -6.47 -33.95 -34.43
N ILE A 386 -7.30 -33.01 -34.06
CA ILE A 386 -7.09 -31.58 -34.30
C ILE A 386 -7.54 -30.78 -33.09
N ALA A 387 -6.78 -29.74 -32.74
CA ALA A 387 -7.14 -28.77 -31.72
C ALA A 387 -7.57 -27.44 -32.38
N TYR A 388 -8.80 -27.05 -32.13
CA TYR A 388 -9.35 -25.78 -32.59
C TYR A 388 -9.33 -24.76 -31.46
N ASN A 389 -8.69 -23.63 -31.72
CA ASN A 389 -8.58 -22.58 -30.70
C ASN A 389 -9.89 -21.77 -30.63
N ILE A 390 -10.68 -22.02 -29.58
CA ILE A 390 -11.95 -21.35 -29.32
C ILE A 390 -11.79 -20.08 -28.48
N LEU A 391 -10.64 -19.89 -27.85
CA LEU A 391 -10.40 -18.80 -26.91
C LEU A 391 -10.67 -17.40 -27.50
N PRO A 392 -10.24 -17.05 -28.74
CA PRO A 392 -10.55 -15.75 -29.33
C PRO A 392 -12.04 -15.48 -29.45
N LEU A 393 -12.86 -16.52 -29.72
CA LEU A 393 -14.30 -16.37 -29.78
C LEU A 393 -14.91 -16.15 -28.40
N VAL A 394 -14.46 -16.88 -27.38
CA VAL A 394 -14.92 -16.73 -25.99
C VAL A 394 -14.54 -15.35 -25.43
N GLU A 395 -13.40 -14.81 -25.85
CA GLU A 395 -12.95 -13.46 -25.45
C GLU A 395 -13.60 -12.33 -26.26
N SER A 396 -14.32 -12.64 -27.32
CA SER A 396 -14.98 -11.64 -28.16
C SER A 396 -16.14 -10.94 -27.44
N ARG A 397 -16.44 -9.71 -27.85
CA ARG A 397 -17.60 -8.96 -27.31
C ARG A 397 -18.94 -9.68 -27.58
N SER A 398 -19.06 -10.40 -28.71
CA SER A 398 -20.27 -11.15 -29.04
C SER A 398 -20.54 -12.30 -28.05
N ALA A 399 -19.49 -12.87 -27.44
CA ALA A 399 -19.67 -13.92 -26.45
C ALA A 399 -20.27 -13.40 -25.14
N ALA A 400 -20.23 -12.11 -24.86
CA ALA A 400 -20.85 -11.53 -23.66
C ALA A 400 -22.37 -11.74 -23.61
N THR A 401 -23.00 -11.74 -24.77
CA THR A 401 -24.47 -11.98 -24.93
C THR A 401 -24.81 -13.38 -25.46
N GLY A 402 -23.77 -14.17 -25.76
CA GLY A 402 -23.88 -15.45 -26.43
C GLY A 402 -23.81 -15.32 -27.96
N CYS A 403 -23.21 -16.31 -28.61
CA CYS A 403 -23.00 -16.28 -30.05
C CYS A 403 -23.06 -17.69 -30.66
N PRO A 404 -23.35 -17.81 -31.97
CA PRO A 404 -23.25 -19.08 -32.66
C PRO A 404 -21.80 -19.55 -32.73
N LEU A 405 -21.62 -20.86 -32.82
CA LEU A 405 -20.34 -21.52 -32.98
C LEU A 405 -20.42 -22.43 -34.21
N GLU A 406 -19.64 -22.13 -35.22
CA GLU A 406 -19.46 -22.97 -36.39
C GLU A 406 -17.98 -23.27 -36.57
N VAL A 407 -17.63 -24.54 -36.58
CA VAL A 407 -16.25 -25.02 -36.65
C VAL A 407 -16.17 -26.08 -37.74
N GLU A 408 -15.31 -25.87 -38.72
CA GLU A 408 -14.94 -26.86 -39.70
C GLU A 408 -13.47 -27.20 -39.54
N VAL A 409 -13.15 -28.46 -39.34
CA VAL A 409 -11.78 -28.92 -39.10
C VAL A 409 -11.49 -30.21 -39.83
N ALA A 410 -10.29 -30.30 -40.39
CA ALA A 410 -9.77 -31.54 -40.96
C ALA A 410 -9.06 -32.33 -39.88
N ILE A 411 -9.64 -33.44 -39.45
CA ILE A 411 -9.03 -34.35 -38.49
C ILE A 411 -7.85 -35.09 -39.09
N SER A 412 -8.00 -35.47 -40.40
CA SER A 412 -6.98 -36.04 -41.24
C SER A 412 -7.18 -35.60 -42.69
N ARG A 413 -6.40 -36.08 -43.65
CA ARG A 413 -6.57 -35.77 -45.08
C ARG A 413 -7.94 -36.20 -45.66
N GLU A 414 -8.55 -37.24 -45.08
CA GLU A 414 -9.78 -37.86 -45.54
C GLU A 414 -10.99 -37.62 -44.59
N LEU A 415 -10.76 -36.98 -43.46
CA LEU A 415 -11.76 -36.80 -42.41
C LEU A 415 -11.96 -35.33 -42.11
N VAL A 416 -13.15 -34.81 -42.42
CA VAL A 416 -13.53 -33.43 -42.07
C VAL A 416 -14.70 -33.48 -41.10
N CYS A 417 -14.59 -32.72 -40.03
CA CYS A 417 -15.61 -32.60 -38.98
C CYS A 417 -16.16 -31.17 -38.95
N ASN A 418 -17.49 -31.07 -39.10
CA ASN A 418 -18.19 -29.79 -38.95
C ASN A 418 -19.03 -29.82 -37.68
N LEU A 419 -18.78 -28.84 -36.79
CA LEU A 419 -19.48 -28.65 -35.54
C LEU A 419 -20.33 -27.38 -35.61
N LYS A 420 -21.64 -27.51 -35.38
CA LYS A 420 -22.54 -26.37 -35.25
C LYS A 420 -23.15 -26.34 -33.87
N GLY A 421 -23.08 -25.19 -33.26
CA GLY A 421 -23.47 -24.99 -31.86
C GLY A 421 -23.66 -23.55 -31.47
N SER A 422 -23.61 -23.32 -30.17
CA SER A 422 -23.71 -22.00 -29.60
C SER A 422 -22.84 -21.91 -28.35
N ILE A 423 -22.36 -20.71 -28.10
CA ILE A 423 -21.71 -20.31 -26.88
C ILE A 423 -22.71 -19.50 -26.05
N SER A 424 -22.98 -19.89 -24.84
CA SER A 424 -23.82 -19.15 -23.87
C SER A 424 -23.14 -17.84 -23.45
N PRO A 425 -23.90 -16.88 -22.91
CA PRO A 425 -23.30 -15.66 -22.36
C PRO A 425 -22.14 -15.97 -21.40
N THR A 426 -21.01 -15.32 -21.65
CA THR A 426 -19.80 -15.55 -20.85
C THR A 426 -19.96 -14.98 -19.44
N ARG A 427 -19.44 -15.70 -18.47
CA ARG A 427 -19.38 -15.30 -17.06
C ARG A 427 -17.93 -14.94 -16.71
N ARG A 428 -17.74 -13.80 -16.08
CA ARG A 428 -16.43 -13.35 -15.59
C ARG A 428 -15.92 -14.32 -14.50
N GLY A 429 -14.70 -14.80 -14.67
CA GLY A 429 -13.95 -15.59 -13.69
C GLY A 429 -12.91 -14.76 -12.95
N ASN A 430 -11.98 -15.44 -12.29
CA ASN A 430 -10.89 -14.80 -11.58
C ASN A 430 -9.87 -14.22 -12.58
N PRO A 431 -9.36 -13.01 -12.34
CA PRO A 431 -8.14 -12.55 -13.01
C PRO A 431 -6.97 -13.49 -12.70
N LEU A 432 -6.27 -13.90 -13.74
CA LEU A 432 -5.14 -14.82 -13.65
C LEU A 432 -3.96 -14.24 -14.44
N PHE A 433 -2.83 -14.09 -13.77
CA PHE A 433 -1.63 -13.54 -14.39
C PHE A 433 -0.47 -14.50 -14.30
N THR A 434 0.33 -14.54 -15.38
CA THR A 434 1.60 -15.24 -15.43
C THR A 434 2.73 -14.23 -15.46
N LEU A 435 3.70 -14.40 -14.57
CA LEU A 435 4.85 -13.52 -14.41
C LEU A 435 5.94 -13.83 -15.45
N GLU A 436 6.28 -12.84 -16.24
CA GLU A 436 7.51 -12.79 -17.03
C GLU A 436 8.52 -11.91 -16.28
N GLN A 437 9.58 -12.54 -15.81
CA GLN A 437 10.54 -11.88 -14.94
C GLN A 437 11.44 -10.89 -15.71
N GLY A 438 11.55 -9.68 -15.18
CA GLY A 438 12.55 -8.68 -15.59
C GLY A 438 13.87 -8.88 -14.85
N ARG A 439 14.94 -8.37 -15.43
CA ARG A 439 16.26 -8.32 -14.81
C ARG A 439 16.47 -6.99 -14.11
N TYR A 440 17.27 -7.00 -13.04
CA TYR A 440 17.72 -5.77 -12.41
C TYR A 440 18.78 -5.08 -13.24
N GLU A 441 18.57 -3.78 -13.42
CA GLU A 441 19.50 -2.89 -14.10
C GLU A 441 19.81 -1.70 -13.18
N ARG A 442 21.03 -1.19 -13.30
CA ARG A 442 21.42 0.04 -12.61
C ARG A 442 20.86 1.23 -13.37
N ALA A 443 20.23 2.13 -12.63
CA ALA A 443 19.68 3.37 -13.18
C ALA A 443 19.90 4.52 -12.20
N VAL A 444 20.11 5.72 -12.70
CA VAL A 444 20.05 6.94 -11.90
C VAL A 444 18.62 7.47 -11.98
N MET A 445 17.93 7.49 -10.86
CA MET A 445 16.54 7.98 -10.79
C MET A 445 16.48 9.25 -9.95
N PRO A 446 16.25 10.42 -10.55
CA PRO A 446 16.15 11.68 -9.80
C PRO A 446 15.14 11.56 -8.66
N GLU A 447 15.46 12.12 -7.50
CA GLU A 447 14.61 12.05 -6.31
C GLU A 447 13.34 12.92 -6.41
N ASN A 448 13.42 14.00 -7.18
CA ASN A 448 12.37 15.02 -7.27
C ASN A 448 11.40 14.82 -8.44
N VAL A 449 11.54 13.75 -9.22
CA VAL A 449 10.66 13.49 -10.37
C VAL A 449 9.51 12.58 -9.95
N GLU A 450 8.42 13.18 -9.54
CA GLU A 450 7.21 12.49 -9.08
C GLU A 450 6.66 11.48 -10.11
N GLN A 451 6.76 11.79 -11.39
CA GLN A 451 6.34 10.90 -12.48
C GLN A 451 7.11 9.57 -12.49
N LEU A 452 8.36 9.56 -12.03
CA LEU A 452 9.19 8.35 -11.98
C LEU A 452 8.92 7.51 -10.72
N TRP A 453 8.60 8.15 -9.60
CA TRP A 453 8.40 7.49 -8.32
C TRP A 453 6.94 7.29 -7.96
N GLY A 454 6.04 8.15 -8.47
CA GLY A 454 4.68 8.24 -7.99
C GLY A 454 4.57 8.96 -6.62
N PRO A 455 3.46 8.87 -5.93
CA PRO A 455 3.21 9.58 -4.67
C PRO A 455 3.96 8.94 -3.49
N ILE A 456 5.28 8.89 -3.56
CA ILE A 456 6.18 8.36 -2.53
C ILE A 456 6.90 9.53 -1.86
N PRO A 457 6.87 9.65 -0.53
CA PRO A 457 7.67 10.65 0.17
C PRO A 457 9.15 10.24 0.13
N LEU A 458 9.94 10.97 -0.61
CA LEU A 458 11.37 10.74 -0.73
C LEU A 458 12.15 11.75 0.12
N SER A 459 13.25 11.27 0.71
CA SER A 459 14.21 12.14 1.38
C SER A 459 15.03 12.92 0.37
N HIS A 460 15.51 14.09 0.77
CA HIS A 460 16.43 14.87 -0.05
C HIS A 460 17.85 14.31 0.06
N LEU A 461 18.52 14.17 -1.08
CA LEU A 461 19.93 13.82 -1.14
C LEU A 461 20.79 15.09 -1.03
N PRO A 462 22.01 14.97 -0.50
CA PRO A 462 22.97 16.06 -0.55
C PRO A 462 23.22 16.52 -2.00
N PRO A 463 23.41 17.81 -2.25
CA PRO A 463 23.72 18.32 -3.58
C PRO A 463 24.91 17.57 -4.22
N GLY A 464 24.78 17.20 -5.49
CA GLY A 464 25.81 16.45 -6.23
C GLY A 464 25.85 14.95 -5.95
N THR A 465 24.90 14.41 -5.20
CA THR A 465 24.78 12.96 -4.95
C THR A 465 23.82 12.33 -5.96
N ASP A 466 24.30 11.36 -6.73
CA ASP A 466 23.47 10.59 -7.64
C ASP A 466 22.60 9.59 -6.87
N ASN A 467 21.33 9.53 -7.22
CA ASN A 467 20.42 8.51 -6.70
C ASN A 467 20.58 7.22 -7.52
N GLN A 468 21.58 6.43 -7.19
CA GLN A 468 21.83 5.12 -7.80
C GLN A 468 20.75 4.12 -7.37
N CYS A 469 20.02 3.60 -8.34
CA CYS A 469 18.94 2.65 -8.12
C CYS A 469 19.23 1.32 -8.82
N GLN A 470 18.65 0.25 -8.27
CA GLN A 470 18.45 -1.02 -8.96
C GLN A 470 16.99 -1.10 -9.37
N VAL A 471 16.71 -1.28 -10.65
CA VAL A 471 15.36 -1.26 -11.21
C VAL A 471 15.10 -2.54 -11.98
N ALA A 472 13.97 -3.20 -11.73
CA ALA A 472 13.50 -4.34 -12.51
C ALA A 472 12.06 -4.13 -12.96
N ASN A 473 11.77 -4.47 -14.22
CA ASN A 473 10.42 -4.41 -14.78
C ASN A 473 9.93 -5.84 -15.02
N HIS A 474 8.93 -6.25 -14.27
CA HIS A 474 8.28 -7.56 -14.39
C HIS A 474 6.99 -7.41 -15.15
N ARG A 475 6.77 -8.24 -16.17
CA ARG A 475 5.56 -8.22 -16.99
C ARG A 475 4.59 -9.28 -16.50
N LEU A 476 3.34 -8.92 -16.39
CA LEU A 476 2.25 -9.81 -16.03
C LEU A 476 1.35 -10.03 -17.24
N LYS A 477 1.32 -11.26 -17.72
CA LYS A 477 0.49 -11.68 -18.85
C LYS A 477 -0.80 -12.29 -18.33
N ASN A 478 -1.92 -11.94 -18.96
CA ASN A 478 -3.20 -12.59 -18.69
C ASN A 478 -3.24 -14.01 -19.26
N HIS A 479 -4.36 -14.70 -19.09
CA HIS A 479 -4.60 -16.04 -19.61
C HIS A 479 -4.55 -16.16 -21.13
N THR A 480 -4.66 -15.05 -21.87
CA THR A 480 -4.50 -15.02 -23.34
C THR A 480 -3.06 -14.75 -23.78
N GLY A 481 -2.13 -14.55 -22.84
CA GLY A 481 -0.73 -14.27 -23.13
C GLY A 481 -0.41 -12.80 -23.38
N GLN A 482 -1.39 -11.89 -23.27
CA GLN A 482 -1.17 -10.46 -23.44
C GLN A 482 -0.58 -9.86 -22.15
N VAL A 483 0.40 -8.97 -22.29
CA VAL A 483 0.95 -8.20 -21.17
C VAL A 483 -0.08 -7.14 -20.76
N ILE A 484 -0.59 -7.27 -19.55
CA ILE A 484 -1.62 -6.38 -18.98
C ILE A 484 -1.01 -5.41 -17.98
N PHE A 485 -0.12 -5.90 -17.12
CA PHE A 485 0.56 -5.06 -16.14
C PHE A 485 2.07 -5.15 -16.27
N THR A 486 2.72 -4.07 -15.90
CA THR A 486 4.15 -4.04 -15.62
C THR A 486 4.34 -3.65 -14.15
N CYS A 487 4.97 -4.53 -13.38
CA CYS A 487 5.37 -4.24 -12.02
C CYS A 487 6.84 -3.84 -12.02
N ARG A 488 7.11 -2.57 -11.74
CA ARG A 488 8.47 -2.04 -11.59
C ARG A 488 8.87 -2.08 -10.13
N ILE A 489 10.02 -2.68 -9.85
CA ILE A 489 10.62 -2.67 -8.52
C ILE A 489 11.83 -1.77 -8.55
N ILE A 490 11.89 -0.84 -7.61
CA ILE A 490 12.97 0.13 -7.48
C ILE A 490 13.57 -0.01 -6.09
N HIS A 491 14.89 -0.04 -6.05
CA HIS A 491 15.66 -0.02 -4.83
C HIS A 491 16.68 1.12 -4.90
N SER A 492 16.51 2.11 -4.05
CA SER A 492 17.46 3.21 -3.88
C SER A 492 18.22 3.04 -2.59
N LEU A 493 19.53 2.93 -2.71
CA LEU A 493 20.45 2.87 -1.60
C LEU A 493 20.57 4.22 -0.93
N SER A 494 20.70 5.25 -1.74
CA SER A 494 20.91 6.62 -1.29
C SER A 494 19.70 7.19 -0.54
N LEU A 495 18.48 6.84 -0.97
CA LEU A 495 17.23 7.28 -0.33
C LEU A 495 16.72 6.30 0.73
N LEU A 496 17.39 5.17 0.94
CA LEU A 496 16.93 4.10 1.82
C LEU A 496 15.48 3.66 1.51
N MET A 497 15.12 3.66 0.23
CA MET A 497 13.76 3.43 -0.24
C MET A 497 13.68 2.22 -1.17
N SER A 498 12.65 1.41 -0.96
CA SER A 498 12.24 0.38 -1.90
C SER A 498 10.78 0.60 -2.26
N ALA A 499 10.47 0.51 -3.54
CA ALA A 499 9.14 0.72 -4.06
C ALA A 499 8.74 -0.35 -5.08
N VAL A 500 7.45 -0.63 -5.14
CA VAL A 500 6.78 -1.43 -6.16
C VAL A 500 5.78 -0.53 -6.85
N GLN A 501 5.90 -0.38 -8.14
CA GLN A 501 5.00 0.40 -8.98
C GLN A 501 4.25 -0.54 -9.91
N VAL A 502 2.93 -0.43 -9.95
CA VAL A 502 2.08 -1.23 -10.84
C VAL A 502 1.55 -0.33 -11.94
N TYR A 503 1.93 -0.66 -13.17
CA TYR A 503 1.49 0.04 -14.37
C TYR A 503 0.48 -0.83 -15.13
N HIS A 504 -0.60 -0.21 -15.56
CA HIS A 504 -1.48 -0.74 -16.61
C HIS A 504 -1.21 0.08 -17.88
N HIS A 505 -0.63 -0.56 -18.89
CA HIS A 505 0.02 0.14 -19.99
C HIS A 505 1.07 1.13 -19.46
N ASP A 506 0.96 2.40 -19.80
CA ASP A 506 1.89 3.46 -19.36
C ASP A 506 1.39 4.24 -18.14
N LYS A 507 0.25 3.84 -17.56
CA LYS A 507 -0.38 4.53 -16.46
C LYS A 507 -0.11 3.82 -15.14
N MET A 508 0.47 4.52 -14.17
CA MET A 508 0.65 3.99 -12.81
C MET A 508 -0.71 3.93 -12.12
N VAL A 509 -1.12 2.75 -11.68
CA VAL A 509 -2.44 2.46 -11.07
C VAL A 509 -2.34 2.13 -9.58
N ALA A 510 -1.21 1.61 -9.13
CA ALA A 510 -0.93 1.40 -7.71
C ALA A 510 0.57 1.55 -7.44
N VAL A 511 0.91 1.88 -6.20
CA VAL A 511 2.29 1.97 -5.73
C VAL A 511 2.39 1.44 -4.31
N ALA A 512 3.47 0.71 -4.02
CA ALA A 512 3.80 0.30 -2.67
C ALA A 512 5.22 0.77 -2.34
N HIS A 513 5.44 1.21 -1.11
CA HIS A 513 6.78 1.67 -0.69
C HIS A 513 7.04 1.40 0.78
N LEU A 514 8.31 1.34 1.15
CA LEU A 514 8.71 1.23 2.55
C LEU A 514 8.22 2.44 3.34
N ILE A 515 7.74 2.17 4.56
CA ILE A 515 7.41 3.19 5.54
C ILE A 515 8.11 2.88 6.87
N GLY A 516 8.47 3.93 7.59
CA GLY A 516 9.20 3.83 8.84
C GLY A 516 8.37 4.16 10.08
N SER A 517 9.07 4.22 11.20
CA SER A 517 8.49 4.64 12.48
C SER A 517 8.07 6.12 12.50
N ASP A 518 8.55 6.92 11.57
CA ASP A 518 8.05 8.29 11.40
C ASP A 518 6.54 8.32 11.06
N GLN A 519 6.08 7.33 10.32
CA GLN A 519 4.71 7.22 9.83
C GLN A 519 3.85 6.25 10.65
N LEU A 520 4.47 5.33 11.39
CA LEU A 520 3.78 4.36 12.23
C LEU A 520 4.25 4.46 13.67
N PRO A 521 3.34 4.40 14.67
CA PRO A 521 3.72 4.48 16.06
C PRO A 521 4.37 3.18 16.55
N LEU A 522 5.14 3.28 17.64
CA LEU A 522 5.58 2.09 18.37
C LEU A 522 4.39 1.39 19.05
N PRO A 523 4.46 0.07 19.29
CA PRO A 523 3.42 -0.65 20.04
C PRO A 523 3.12 -0.06 21.41
N THR A 524 4.10 0.56 22.06
CA THR A 524 3.95 1.20 23.37
C THR A 524 3.20 2.52 23.37
N GLN A 525 3.02 3.12 22.19
CA GLN A 525 2.38 4.44 22.04
C GLN A 525 0.88 4.39 21.82
N VAL A 526 0.34 3.23 21.56
CA VAL A 526 -1.10 3.00 21.37
C VAL A 526 -1.66 2.12 22.47
N GLN A 527 -2.95 2.25 22.72
CA GLN A 527 -3.68 1.42 23.66
C GLN A 527 -4.21 0.15 22.98
N LYS A 528 -4.75 0.27 21.77
CA LYS A 528 -5.41 -0.81 21.02
C LYS A 528 -4.56 -1.22 19.83
N GLN A 529 -3.60 -2.13 20.06
CA GLN A 529 -2.69 -2.59 19.00
C GLN A 529 -3.39 -3.39 17.89
N GLU A 530 -4.53 -4.01 18.18
CA GLU A 530 -5.33 -4.77 17.22
C GLU A 530 -6.04 -3.89 16.19
N SER A 531 -6.35 -2.64 16.54
CA SER A 531 -7.00 -1.68 15.64
C SER A 531 -6.05 -0.63 15.06
N CYS A 532 -4.78 -0.67 15.44
CA CYS A 532 -3.75 0.25 14.96
C CYS A 532 -2.60 -0.52 14.31
N VAL A 533 -2.08 0.00 13.22
CA VAL A 533 -0.83 -0.50 12.66
C VAL A 533 0.32 0.13 13.43
N THR A 534 1.14 -0.70 14.05
CA THR A 534 2.34 -0.29 14.81
C THR A 534 3.57 -0.91 14.20
N LEU A 535 4.71 -0.26 14.32
CA LEU A 535 5.98 -0.75 13.82
C LEU A 535 7.03 -0.74 14.95
N ASN A 536 7.67 -1.87 15.17
CA ASN A 536 8.79 -1.98 16.07
C ASN A 536 10.09 -2.29 15.31
N PRO A 537 10.88 -1.27 14.91
CA PRO A 537 12.13 -1.47 14.20
C PRO A 537 13.15 -2.29 14.98
N ARG A 538 13.15 -2.16 16.32
CA ARG A 538 14.06 -2.92 17.21
C ARG A 538 13.76 -4.42 17.19
N ALA A 539 12.52 -4.82 16.88
CA ALA A 539 12.14 -6.20 16.72
C ALA A 539 12.30 -6.71 15.25
N ASN A 540 13.07 -6.02 14.43
CA ASN A 540 13.29 -6.30 13.02
C ASN A 540 12.00 -6.36 12.18
N GLU A 541 11.00 -5.58 12.57
CA GLU A 541 9.80 -5.39 11.75
C GLU A 541 10.04 -4.41 10.61
N ARG A 542 9.39 -4.64 9.48
CA ARG A 542 9.41 -3.79 8.29
C ARG A 542 8.00 -3.58 7.82
N ALA A 543 7.74 -2.40 7.29
CA ALA A 543 6.42 -2.04 6.80
C ALA A 543 6.46 -1.52 5.37
N VAL A 544 5.44 -1.89 4.60
CA VAL A 544 5.20 -1.42 3.24
C VAL A 544 3.78 -0.86 3.18
N LEU A 545 3.63 0.37 2.74
CA LEU A 545 2.36 1.03 2.50
C LEU A 545 1.99 0.89 1.02
N ILE A 546 0.79 0.43 0.75
CA ILE A 546 0.21 0.31 -0.60
C ILE A 546 -0.79 1.44 -0.80
N LYS A 547 -0.68 2.14 -1.92
CA LYS A 547 -1.53 3.26 -2.31
C LYS A 547 -2.17 3.02 -3.67
N ASN A 548 -3.38 3.51 -3.84
CA ASN A 548 -4.08 3.60 -5.11
C ASN A 548 -4.58 5.03 -5.37
N ALA A 549 -5.34 5.24 -6.42
CA ALA A 549 -5.90 6.55 -6.76
C ALA A 549 -6.83 7.13 -5.68
N GLY A 550 -7.45 6.27 -4.87
CA GLY A 550 -8.34 6.68 -3.78
C GLY A 550 -7.62 7.08 -2.49
N GLY A 551 -6.36 6.67 -2.31
CA GLY A 551 -5.62 6.95 -1.07
C GLY A 551 -4.71 5.80 -0.64
N ASP A 552 -4.46 5.72 0.66
CA ASP A 552 -3.79 4.59 1.28
C ASP A 552 -4.74 3.39 1.30
N TRP A 553 -4.34 2.29 0.67
CA TRP A 553 -5.17 1.10 0.55
C TRP A 553 -4.90 0.07 1.64
N GLY A 554 -3.61 -0.19 1.94
CA GLY A 554 -3.26 -1.17 2.94
C GLY A 554 -1.81 -1.12 3.38
N ILE A 555 -1.51 -1.71 4.54
CA ILE A 555 -0.17 -1.76 5.12
C ILE A 555 0.21 -3.20 5.38
N CYS A 556 1.38 -3.62 4.86
CA CYS A 556 2.01 -4.89 5.13
C CYS A 556 3.10 -4.73 6.19
N LEU A 557 3.05 -5.56 7.23
CA LEU A 557 4.09 -5.65 8.25
C LEU A 557 4.77 -7.01 8.13
N GLY A 558 6.06 -7.03 7.89
CA GLY A 558 6.87 -8.23 7.81
C GLY A 558 7.78 -8.39 9.04
N LYS A 559 7.88 -9.61 9.53
CA LYS A 559 8.81 -9.99 10.59
C LYS A 559 9.29 -11.41 10.37
N TRP A 560 10.59 -11.61 10.43
CA TRP A 560 11.15 -12.95 10.39
C TRP A 560 11.18 -13.54 11.81
N ILE A 561 10.63 -14.72 11.99
CA ILE A 561 10.51 -15.38 13.30
C ILE A 561 11.10 -16.79 13.25
N GLY A 562 11.58 -17.28 14.40
CA GLY A 562 12.04 -18.66 14.58
C GLY A 562 13.38 -18.99 13.94
N PHE A 563 14.13 -18.00 13.45
CA PHE A 563 15.50 -18.21 13.02
C PHE A 563 16.38 -18.56 14.22
N ARG A 564 17.15 -19.65 14.09
CA ARG A 564 18.17 -20.04 15.08
C ARG A 564 19.38 -20.57 14.36
N LYS A 565 20.53 -20.05 14.71
CA LYS A 565 21.81 -20.56 14.23
C LYS A 565 22.07 -21.96 14.83
N GLY A 566 22.52 -22.89 14.00
CA GLY A 566 22.96 -24.19 14.48
C GLY A 566 24.26 -24.07 15.27
N ILE A 567 24.38 -24.86 16.32
CA ILE A 567 25.65 -24.98 17.09
C ILE A 567 26.35 -26.24 16.57
N PRO A 568 27.57 -26.13 16.03
CA PRO A 568 28.30 -27.29 15.56
C PRO A 568 28.63 -28.23 16.73
N GLY A 569 28.56 -29.52 16.48
CA GLY A 569 28.99 -30.51 17.45
C GLY A 569 30.51 -30.48 17.63
N VAL A 570 30.95 -30.94 18.80
CA VAL A 570 32.37 -31.12 19.07
C VAL A 570 32.69 -32.60 18.91
N ALA A 571 33.66 -32.93 18.07
CA ALA A 571 34.11 -34.30 17.88
C ALA A 571 34.68 -34.87 19.20
N GLY A 572 34.31 -36.07 19.54
CA GLY A 572 34.86 -36.76 20.70
C GLY A 572 36.32 -37.15 20.48
N THR A 573 37.09 -37.19 21.56
CA THR A 573 38.43 -37.78 21.63
C THR A 573 38.43 -39.03 22.47
N ARG A 574 39.51 -39.83 22.35
CA ARG A 574 39.63 -41.08 23.11
C ARG A 574 39.47 -40.80 24.62
N GLY A 575 38.41 -41.29 25.25
CA GLY A 575 38.06 -41.05 26.66
C GLY A 575 37.19 -39.83 26.93
N ASN A 576 36.80 -39.03 25.90
CA ASN A 576 35.91 -37.92 26.10
C ASN A 576 34.83 -37.94 25.00
N PRO A 577 33.58 -38.26 25.30
CA PRO A 577 32.50 -38.31 24.28
C PRO A 577 32.26 -36.92 23.72
N GLY A 578 32.22 -36.81 22.42
CA GLY A 578 31.91 -35.54 21.74
C GLY A 578 30.51 -35.01 22.11
N LYS A 579 30.33 -33.74 21.93
CA LYS A 579 29.00 -33.08 22.07
C LYS A 579 28.29 -33.05 20.73
N ARG A 580 27.05 -33.52 20.68
CA ARG A 580 26.22 -33.44 19.48
C ARG A 580 25.87 -31.94 19.22
N GLY A 581 25.99 -31.51 17.98
CA GLY A 581 25.56 -30.18 17.59
C GLY A 581 24.04 -29.99 17.69
N VAL A 582 23.60 -28.78 17.82
CA VAL A 582 22.19 -28.39 17.78
C VAL A 582 21.87 -27.89 16.38
N PRO A 583 20.89 -28.48 15.68
CA PRO A 583 20.52 -28.01 14.35
C PRO A 583 19.91 -26.60 14.42
N GLY A 584 20.25 -25.76 13.46
CA GLY A 584 19.63 -24.44 13.26
C GLY A 584 18.20 -24.54 12.75
N SER A 585 17.51 -23.43 12.76
CA SER A 585 16.18 -23.29 12.14
C SER A 585 16.22 -22.11 11.16
N PRO A 586 15.77 -22.27 9.93
CA PRO A 586 15.75 -21.19 8.94
C PRO A 586 14.69 -20.10 9.26
N GLY A 587 13.74 -20.42 10.16
CA GLY A 587 12.66 -19.51 10.51
C GLY A 587 11.58 -19.36 9.45
N THR A 588 10.70 -18.41 9.66
CA THR A 588 9.51 -18.16 8.85
C THR A 588 9.27 -16.66 8.77
N LEU A 589 8.96 -16.15 7.58
CA LEU A 589 8.44 -14.80 7.44
C LEU A 589 6.96 -14.79 7.85
N ASN A 590 6.64 -13.96 8.82
CA ASN A 590 5.25 -13.62 9.14
C ASN A 590 4.93 -12.24 8.54
N VAL A 591 3.93 -12.19 7.68
CA VAL A 591 3.40 -10.94 7.12
C VAL A 591 1.99 -10.74 7.62
N ARG A 592 1.78 -9.59 8.26
CA ARG A 592 0.46 -9.11 8.65
C ARG A 592 0.04 -8.01 7.69
N PHE A 593 -1.10 -8.18 7.05
CA PHE A 593 -1.68 -7.18 6.16
C PHE A 593 -2.88 -6.51 6.81
N PHE A 594 -2.87 -5.21 6.86
CA PHE A 594 -3.97 -4.38 7.35
C PHE A 594 -4.63 -3.65 6.17
N LYS A 595 -5.90 -3.93 5.92
CA LYS A 595 -6.70 -3.23 4.91
C LYS A 595 -7.34 -1.99 5.53
N ILE A 596 -6.98 -0.82 5.05
CA ILE A 596 -7.36 0.46 5.69
C ILE A 596 -8.87 0.69 5.63
N ALA A 597 -9.50 0.45 4.48
CA ALA A 597 -10.93 0.71 4.29
C ALA A 597 -11.85 -0.09 5.23
N THR A 598 -11.45 -1.32 5.61
CA THR A 598 -12.25 -2.22 6.46
C THR A 598 -11.70 -2.35 7.87
N SER A 599 -10.50 -1.81 8.14
CA SER A 599 -9.77 -1.98 9.40
C SER A 599 -9.57 -3.45 9.80
N GLN A 600 -9.41 -4.32 8.82
CA GLN A 600 -9.25 -5.76 9.02
C GLN A 600 -7.82 -6.22 8.81
N TRP A 601 -7.44 -7.26 9.58
CA TRP A 601 -6.15 -7.91 9.47
C TRP A 601 -6.25 -9.25 8.73
N SER A 602 -5.22 -9.52 7.93
CA SER A 602 -4.96 -10.83 7.35
C SER A 602 -3.50 -11.20 7.60
N ASN A 603 -3.23 -12.49 7.77
CA ASN A 603 -1.88 -12.98 8.04
C ASN A 603 -1.45 -13.96 6.96
N VAL A 604 -0.18 -13.89 6.60
CA VAL A 604 0.50 -14.85 5.72
C VAL A 604 1.77 -15.29 6.40
N GLU A 605 1.93 -16.60 6.51
CA GLU A 605 3.18 -17.20 6.94
C GLU A 605 3.87 -17.86 5.76
N LEU A 606 5.10 -17.44 5.51
CA LEU A 606 5.94 -18.01 4.48
C LEU A 606 7.12 -18.72 5.12
N ARG A 607 7.05 -20.03 5.14
CA ARG A 607 8.19 -20.84 5.54
C ARG A 607 9.32 -20.64 4.55
N TYR A 608 10.53 -20.72 5.03
CA TYR A 608 11.69 -20.79 4.16
C TYR A 608 11.48 -21.91 3.12
N LEU A 609 11.61 -21.62 1.86
CA LEU A 609 11.33 -22.51 0.71
C LEU A 609 9.84 -22.77 0.39
N GLN A 610 8.91 -22.08 1.00
CA GLN A 610 7.51 -22.17 0.59
C GLN A 610 7.27 -21.39 -0.71
N ASN A 611 6.63 -22.00 -1.69
CA ASN A 611 6.45 -21.46 -3.03
C ASN A 611 5.07 -20.86 -3.30
N ASN A 612 4.13 -21.03 -2.39
CA ASN A 612 2.77 -20.54 -2.55
C ASN A 612 2.23 -19.93 -1.27
N PHE A 613 1.36 -18.96 -1.42
CA PHE A 613 0.62 -18.39 -0.31
C PHE A 613 -0.77 -17.91 -0.76
N LYS A 614 -1.67 -17.80 0.20
CA LYS A 614 -3.02 -17.30 0.01
C LYS A 614 -3.28 -16.17 0.98
N LEU A 615 -3.97 -15.15 0.48
CA LEU A 615 -4.54 -14.06 1.26
C LEU A 615 -6.06 -14.17 1.21
N ASN A 616 -6.64 -14.76 2.23
CA ASN A 616 -8.07 -15.09 2.25
C ASN A 616 -8.96 -13.85 2.17
N MET A 617 -8.55 -12.73 2.80
CA MET A 617 -9.30 -11.48 2.77
C MET A 617 -9.49 -10.96 1.35
N GLU A 618 -8.45 -11.05 0.50
CA GLU A 618 -8.48 -10.59 -0.88
C GLU A 618 -8.80 -11.72 -1.88
N SER A 619 -9.05 -12.93 -1.40
CA SER A 619 -9.20 -14.13 -2.22
C SER A 619 -8.07 -14.32 -3.23
N MET A 620 -6.87 -13.86 -2.85
CA MET A 620 -5.68 -13.90 -3.68
C MET A 620 -4.88 -15.17 -3.44
N GLU A 621 -4.44 -15.79 -4.51
CA GLU A 621 -3.56 -16.95 -4.48
C GLU A 621 -2.33 -16.70 -5.36
N VAL A 622 -1.17 -16.91 -4.80
CA VAL A 622 0.12 -16.74 -5.48
C VAL A 622 0.89 -18.05 -5.48
N ASP A 623 1.25 -18.55 -6.66
CA ASP A 623 2.16 -19.67 -6.85
C ASP A 623 3.48 -19.13 -7.42
N LEU A 624 4.47 -19.02 -6.55
CA LEU A 624 5.74 -18.40 -6.88
C LEU A 624 6.62 -19.28 -7.76
N LYS A 625 6.46 -20.60 -7.66
CA LYS A 625 7.22 -21.55 -8.48
C LYS A 625 6.81 -21.48 -9.95
N LYS A 626 5.53 -21.33 -10.19
CA LYS A 626 4.97 -21.19 -11.54
C LYS A 626 4.90 -19.74 -12.01
N GLY A 627 5.13 -18.77 -11.13
CA GLY A 627 4.95 -17.36 -11.44
C GLY A 627 3.49 -17.00 -11.71
N ILE A 628 2.54 -17.63 -11.00
CA ILE A 628 1.11 -17.43 -11.21
C ILE A 628 0.55 -16.61 -10.06
N ILE A 629 -0.19 -15.55 -10.40
CA ILE A 629 -0.95 -14.74 -9.46
C ILE A 629 -2.41 -14.75 -9.87
N GLN A 630 -3.28 -15.25 -9.00
CA GLN A 630 -4.72 -15.25 -9.18
C GLN A 630 -5.37 -14.32 -8.16
N VAL A 631 -6.22 -13.41 -8.64
CA VAL A 631 -6.99 -12.49 -7.81
C VAL A 631 -8.44 -12.98 -7.73
N GLY A 632 -9.12 -12.73 -6.62
CA GLY A 632 -10.48 -13.20 -6.38
C GLY A 632 -11.49 -12.68 -7.41
N ARG A 633 -12.49 -13.50 -7.67
CA ARG A 633 -13.58 -13.18 -8.59
C ARG A 633 -14.37 -11.98 -8.08
N GLY A 634 -14.58 -11.01 -8.95
CA GLY A 634 -15.35 -9.80 -8.62
C GLY A 634 -14.55 -8.72 -7.90
N SER A 635 -13.27 -8.97 -7.57
CA SER A 635 -12.40 -7.91 -7.06
C SER A 635 -12.19 -6.85 -8.13
N ASN A 636 -12.41 -5.60 -7.75
CA ASN A 636 -12.04 -4.45 -8.58
C ASN A 636 -10.65 -3.91 -8.20
N GLU A 637 -10.05 -4.44 -7.14
CA GLU A 637 -8.77 -4.02 -6.56
C GLU A 637 -7.63 -4.91 -7.09
N VAL A 638 -7.58 -5.10 -8.40
CA VAL A 638 -6.60 -6.01 -9.02
C VAL A 638 -5.18 -5.47 -8.93
N SER A 639 -4.99 -4.19 -9.22
CA SER A 639 -3.68 -3.52 -9.16
C SER A 639 -3.11 -3.50 -7.74
N GLU A 640 -3.96 -3.27 -6.75
CA GLU A 640 -3.61 -3.26 -5.33
C GLU A 640 -3.21 -4.67 -4.86
N ASN A 641 -3.94 -5.68 -5.31
CA ASN A 641 -3.60 -7.06 -5.02
C ASN A 641 -2.28 -7.49 -5.66
N LEU A 642 -1.96 -7.00 -6.85
CA LEU A 642 -0.64 -7.20 -7.45
C LEU A 642 0.44 -6.50 -6.63
N ALA A 643 0.22 -5.24 -6.25
CA ALA A 643 1.13 -4.52 -5.36
C ALA A 643 1.33 -5.25 -4.03
N LEU A 644 0.28 -5.85 -3.47
CA LEU A 644 0.34 -6.65 -2.25
C LEU A 644 1.19 -7.92 -2.43
N ALA A 645 1.02 -8.65 -3.54
CA ALA A 645 1.83 -9.84 -3.83
C ALA A 645 3.32 -9.51 -3.89
N PHE A 646 3.66 -8.43 -4.59
CA PHE A 646 5.05 -7.96 -4.67
C PHE A 646 5.55 -7.36 -3.34
N SER A 647 4.69 -6.76 -2.52
CA SER A 647 5.04 -6.26 -1.18
C SER A 647 5.39 -7.40 -0.22
N VAL A 648 4.66 -8.51 -0.24
CA VAL A 648 4.98 -9.71 0.54
C VAL A 648 6.36 -10.23 0.14
N SER A 649 6.64 -10.24 -1.14
CA SER A 649 7.93 -10.68 -1.68
C SER A 649 9.08 -9.74 -1.31
N LEU A 650 8.84 -8.45 -1.36
CA LEU A 650 9.78 -7.43 -0.91
C LEU A 650 10.12 -7.62 0.58
N LEU A 651 9.10 -7.82 1.42
CA LEU A 651 9.29 -8.06 2.84
C LEU A 651 10.08 -9.34 3.12
N HIS A 652 9.93 -10.39 2.28
CA HIS A 652 10.75 -11.60 2.41
C HIS A 652 12.24 -11.27 2.28
N VAL A 653 12.61 -10.48 1.28
CA VAL A 653 14.01 -10.06 1.07
C VAL A 653 14.52 -9.18 2.21
N LEU A 654 13.69 -8.24 2.66
CA LEU A 654 14.08 -7.24 3.66
C LEU A 654 14.16 -7.81 5.09
N CYS A 655 13.39 -8.84 5.41
CA CYS A 655 13.30 -9.40 6.75
C CYS A 655 14.12 -10.68 6.92
N VAL A 656 14.64 -11.30 5.84
CA VAL A 656 15.39 -12.56 5.94
C VAL A 656 16.69 -12.35 6.74
N PRO A 657 16.97 -13.17 7.75
CA PRO A 657 18.21 -13.08 8.51
C PRO A 657 19.42 -13.45 7.64
N ARG A 658 20.53 -12.78 7.86
CA ARG A 658 21.78 -13.09 7.17
C ARG A 658 22.56 -14.18 7.90
N PRO A 659 23.11 -15.15 7.19
CA PRO A 659 24.07 -16.10 7.76
C PRO A 659 25.33 -15.38 8.28
N ALA A 660 25.88 -15.86 9.39
CA ALA A 660 27.05 -15.25 10.02
C ALA A 660 28.32 -15.21 9.15
N ASN A 661 28.42 -16.16 8.23
CA ASN A 661 29.54 -16.30 7.28
C ASN A 661 29.20 -15.81 5.86
N TRP A 662 28.15 -15.01 5.74
CA TRP A 662 27.77 -14.48 4.44
C TRP A 662 28.77 -13.42 3.96
N THR A 663 29.29 -13.58 2.78
CA THR A 663 30.08 -12.60 2.06
C THR A 663 29.47 -12.36 0.69
N GLU A 664 29.64 -11.17 0.17
CA GLU A 664 29.14 -10.81 -1.16
C GLU A 664 29.64 -11.80 -2.23
N GLY A 665 28.74 -12.33 -3.04
CA GLY A 665 29.05 -13.29 -4.10
C GLY A 665 29.12 -14.76 -3.69
N ASN A 666 29.02 -15.10 -2.41
CA ASN A 666 29.02 -16.50 -1.96
C ASN A 666 27.61 -17.10 -1.95
N ARG A 667 27.49 -18.34 -2.42
CA ARG A 667 26.27 -19.12 -2.29
C ARG A 667 26.03 -19.46 -0.83
N ILE A 668 24.82 -19.23 -0.34
CA ILE A 668 24.44 -19.56 1.03
C ILE A 668 24.33 -21.07 1.16
N ALA A 669 25.25 -21.71 1.86
CA ALA A 669 25.14 -23.11 2.26
C ALA A 669 24.34 -23.17 3.57
N MET A 670 23.11 -23.64 3.53
CA MET A 670 22.32 -23.94 4.73
C MET A 670 22.41 -25.42 5.05
N GLN A 671 22.80 -25.73 6.27
CA GLN A 671 22.71 -27.11 6.77
C GLN A 671 21.25 -27.42 7.15
N VAL A 672 20.55 -28.12 6.29
CA VAL A 672 19.24 -28.68 6.61
C VAL A 672 19.47 -30.06 7.22
N SER A 673 19.09 -30.24 8.49
CA SER A 673 19.08 -31.58 9.09
C SER A 673 17.91 -32.35 8.51
N SER A 674 18.19 -33.37 7.69
CA SER A 674 17.19 -34.39 7.40
C SER A 674 16.95 -35.26 8.66
N SER A 675 15.74 -35.75 8.87
CA SER A 675 15.37 -36.65 9.93
C SER A 675 16.06 -38.02 9.85
N ARG A 676 16.92 -38.26 8.89
CA ARG A 676 17.76 -39.44 8.68
C ARG A 676 19.22 -39.10 8.65
N GLY A 677 19.82 -38.68 9.74
CA GLY A 677 21.27 -38.74 10.04
C GLY A 677 22.30 -38.30 8.98
N ASP A 678 21.95 -38.09 7.75
CA ASP A 678 22.86 -37.68 6.67
C ASP A 678 23.00 -36.16 6.64
N ARG A 679 24.22 -35.70 6.79
CA ARG A 679 24.67 -34.30 6.61
C ARG A 679 24.59 -33.92 5.14
N ALA A 680 23.42 -33.69 4.61
CA ALA A 680 23.30 -33.02 3.34
C ALA A 680 23.49 -31.53 3.56
N VAL A 681 24.61 -30.97 3.16
CA VAL A 681 24.78 -29.55 2.90
C VAL A 681 23.96 -29.27 1.66
N GLN A 682 22.69 -28.90 1.84
CA GLN A 682 21.95 -28.34 0.73
C GLN A 682 22.47 -26.93 0.50
N THR A 683 23.25 -26.75 -0.55
CA THR A 683 23.36 -25.47 -1.23
C THR A 683 21.94 -25.16 -1.68
N VAL A 684 21.34 -24.06 -1.16
CA VAL A 684 20.03 -23.62 -1.65
C VAL A 684 20.18 -23.34 -3.13
N PRO A 685 19.68 -24.18 -4.04
CA PRO A 685 19.71 -23.88 -5.46
C PRO A 685 18.90 -22.60 -5.69
N SER A 686 19.24 -21.87 -6.74
CA SER A 686 18.44 -20.72 -7.17
C SER A 686 16.94 -21.06 -7.27
N ASP A 687 16.59 -22.29 -7.56
CA ASP A 687 15.21 -22.76 -7.71
C ASP A 687 14.44 -22.92 -6.37
N ASP A 688 15.12 -23.12 -5.27
CA ASP A 688 14.52 -23.23 -3.95
C ASP A 688 14.28 -21.87 -3.27
N MET A 689 14.88 -20.80 -3.81
CA MET A 689 14.56 -19.42 -3.49
C MET A 689 13.45 -18.88 -4.42
N ALA A 690 12.61 -19.75 -4.93
CA ALA A 690 11.60 -19.49 -5.95
C ALA A 690 10.68 -18.33 -5.56
N PHE A 691 10.47 -18.07 -4.26
CA PHE A 691 9.72 -16.92 -3.80
C PHE A 691 10.39 -15.60 -4.19
N ILE A 692 11.63 -15.47 -3.83
CA ILE A 692 12.44 -14.29 -4.14
C ILE A 692 12.66 -14.19 -5.66
N LEU A 693 12.77 -15.35 -6.30
CA LEU A 693 12.99 -15.47 -7.74
C LEU A 693 11.74 -15.12 -8.55
N ALA A 694 10.57 -15.56 -8.12
CA ALA A 694 9.31 -15.21 -8.76
C ALA A 694 9.05 -13.70 -8.72
N CYS A 695 9.59 -13.02 -7.71
CA CYS A 695 9.55 -11.55 -7.63
C CYS A 695 10.67 -10.89 -8.43
N GLY A 696 11.60 -11.65 -8.99
CA GLY A 696 12.76 -11.15 -9.69
C GLY A 696 13.77 -10.39 -8.83
N LEU A 697 13.60 -10.39 -7.51
CA LEU A 697 14.44 -9.61 -6.59
C LEU A 697 15.87 -10.17 -6.45
N LEU A 698 16.07 -11.47 -6.68
CA LEU A 698 17.38 -12.10 -6.57
C LEU A 698 17.84 -12.81 -7.85
N TRP A 699 17.05 -12.78 -8.92
CA TRP A 699 17.24 -13.65 -10.05
C TRP A 699 18.37 -13.28 -11.00
N SER A 700 18.75 -12.05 -11.11
CA SER A 700 19.52 -11.60 -12.26
C SER A 700 21.02 -11.68 -12.13
N THR A 701 21.59 -11.83 -10.94
CA THR A 701 23.05 -11.93 -10.74
C THR A 701 23.39 -12.48 -9.34
N PRO A 702 24.61 -13.04 -9.13
CA PRO A 702 25.13 -13.32 -7.78
C PRO A 702 25.13 -12.11 -6.84
N THR A 703 25.12 -10.89 -7.39
CA THR A 703 24.98 -9.63 -6.66
C THR A 703 23.58 -9.40 -6.08
N ASN A 704 22.59 -10.21 -6.39
CA ASN A 704 21.23 -10.03 -5.88
C ASN A 704 21.12 -10.37 -4.39
N LEU A 705 21.96 -11.24 -3.87
CA LEU A 705 22.12 -11.44 -2.44
C LEU A 705 22.61 -10.16 -1.74
N TYR A 706 23.40 -9.38 -2.43
CA TYR A 706 23.85 -8.07 -1.97
C TYR A 706 22.71 -7.06 -1.83
N ILE A 707 21.76 -7.04 -2.76
CA ILE A 707 20.57 -6.19 -2.64
C ILE A 707 19.79 -6.57 -1.39
N GLY A 708 19.51 -7.85 -1.18
CA GLY A 708 18.85 -8.32 0.04
C GLY A 708 19.63 -7.92 1.30
N GLN A 709 20.95 -7.93 1.24
CA GLN A 709 21.80 -7.46 2.33
C GLN A 709 21.63 -5.97 2.60
N HIS A 710 21.69 -5.13 1.58
CA HIS A 710 21.52 -3.70 1.77
C HIS A 710 20.16 -3.38 2.38
N TYR A 711 19.10 -4.00 1.92
CA TYR A 711 17.77 -3.78 2.49
C TYR A 711 17.67 -4.24 3.94
N GLY A 712 18.30 -5.32 4.28
CA GLY A 712 18.41 -5.74 5.68
C GLY A 712 19.11 -4.71 6.54
N ILE A 713 20.14 -4.03 6.04
CA ILE A 713 20.85 -2.94 6.72
C ILE A 713 19.96 -1.70 6.83
N TYR A 714 19.30 -1.33 5.74
CA TYR A 714 18.49 -0.13 5.73
C TYR A 714 17.28 -0.21 6.62
N ALA A 715 16.78 -1.38 6.75
CA ALA A 715 15.71 -1.62 7.66
C ALA A 715 16.14 -1.42 9.13
N CYS A 716 17.44 -1.47 9.41
CA CYS A 716 18.07 -1.10 10.66
C CYS A 716 18.86 0.21 10.56
N ALA A 717 18.54 1.07 9.63
CA ALA A 717 19.33 2.25 9.29
C ALA A 717 19.57 3.26 10.43
N GLY A 718 19.02 3.01 11.57
CA GLY A 718 19.40 3.71 12.78
C GLY A 718 20.53 3.02 13.59
N CYS A 719 20.92 1.81 13.18
CA CYS A 719 21.96 1.06 13.89
C CYS A 719 23.21 1.11 13.06
N GLY A 720 24.18 1.89 13.46
CA GLY A 720 25.43 2.04 12.77
C GLY A 720 26.02 0.71 12.31
N GLY A 721 26.53 0.71 11.07
CA GLY A 721 27.13 -0.45 10.48
C GLY A 721 28.29 -1.00 11.29
N GLY A 722 27.98 -1.90 12.17
CA GLY A 722 28.95 -2.81 12.71
C GLY A 722 28.92 -4.07 11.88
N ASP A 723 30.03 -4.62 11.52
CA ASP A 723 30.22 -5.91 10.90
C ASP A 723 29.69 -7.08 11.73
N GLY A 724 28.78 -6.76 12.65
CA GLY A 724 28.11 -7.71 13.48
C GLY A 724 27.04 -8.44 12.70
N VAL A 725 27.43 -9.51 12.04
CA VAL A 725 26.53 -10.62 11.87
C VAL A 725 26.23 -11.13 13.28
N GLY A 726 25.51 -10.28 14.00
CA GLY A 726 25.10 -10.57 15.34
C GLY A 726 24.17 -11.75 15.33
N ASP A 727 24.38 -12.58 16.26
CA ASP A 727 23.52 -13.63 16.70
C ASP A 727 22.08 -13.12 16.82
N PHE A 728 21.24 -13.41 15.86
CA PHE A 728 19.84 -12.97 15.85
C PHE A 728 19.04 -13.63 16.99
N GLY A 729 19.69 -14.45 17.80
CA GLY A 729 19.09 -15.11 18.96
C GLY A 729 18.96 -14.24 20.20
N ASP A 730 19.74 -13.17 20.32
CA ASP A 730 19.83 -12.39 21.58
C ASP A 730 19.83 -10.88 21.37
N VAL A 731 19.01 -10.36 20.49
CA VAL A 731 18.80 -8.92 20.37
C VAL A 731 17.69 -8.45 21.32
N SER A 732 17.70 -8.93 22.56
CA SER A 732 17.02 -8.30 23.69
C SER A 732 17.90 -7.28 24.40
N GLY A 733 19.17 -7.18 24.04
CA GLY A 733 20.13 -6.25 24.62
C GLY A 733 20.37 -5.05 23.74
N ASP A 734 20.00 -3.91 24.20
CA ASP A 734 20.51 -2.57 23.96
C ASP A 734 21.35 -2.32 22.68
N LEU A 735 20.72 -2.35 21.52
CA LEU A 735 21.20 -1.59 20.39
C LEU A 735 20.61 -0.18 20.51
N PRO A 736 21.41 0.83 20.78
CA PRO A 736 20.91 2.19 20.83
C PRO A 736 20.45 2.58 19.44
N CYS A 737 19.12 2.59 19.21
CA CYS A 737 18.62 3.47 18.17
C CYS A 737 19.10 4.86 18.52
N ALA A 738 19.89 5.44 17.67
CA ALA A 738 20.37 6.80 17.83
C ALA A 738 19.20 7.79 17.72
N THR A 739 18.38 7.84 18.73
CA THR A 739 17.42 8.92 18.96
C THR A 739 17.71 9.68 20.24
N ASP A 740 18.65 9.17 21.07
CA ASP A 740 19.08 9.87 22.25
C ASP A 740 20.59 10.04 22.20
N GLY A 741 21.02 11.24 21.84
CA GLY A 741 22.38 11.66 22.07
C GLY A 741 22.68 11.64 23.57
N HIS A 742 23.17 10.54 24.04
CA HIS A 742 23.88 10.53 25.32
C HIS A 742 25.35 10.73 25.03
N ASP A 743 25.82 11.85 25.44
CA ASP A 743 27.23 12.16 25.59
C ASP A 743 27.91 11.02 26.37
N CYS A 744 28.88 10.35 25.77
CA CYS A 744 29.86 9.58 26.48
C CYS A 744 30.72 10.57 27.26
N ALA A 745 30.31 10.88 28.48
CA ALA A 745 31.18 11.57 29.44
C ALA A 745 32.34 10.64 29.75
N GLY A 746 33.55 11.16 29.52
CA GLY A 746 34.77 10.52 29.85
C GLY A 746 34.84 10.25 31.36
N GLY A 747 35.10 9.03 31.70
CA GLY A 747 35.52 8.61 33.01
C GLY A 747 37.01 8.46 33.00
N ASP A 748 37.69 9.39 33.65
CA ASP A 748 39.08 9.24 34.05
C ASP A 748 39.23 8.01 34.96
N GLY A 749 40.12 7.11 34.57
CA GLY A 749 40.49 5.97 35.39
C GLY A 749 41.93 5.60 35.12
N SER A 750 42.78 6.19 35.97
CA SER A 750 44.22 5.93 36.04
C SER A 750 44.57 4.49 36.34
N GLY A 751 45.67 4.06 35.76
CA GLY A 751 46.60 3.19 36.42
C GLY A 751 47.08 1.95 35.72
N GLY A 752 48.35 1.86 35.46
CA GLY A 752 49.11 0.63 35.52
C GLY A 752 49.81 0.18 34.24
N GLY A 753 51.11 0.43 34.20
CA GLY A 753 52.04 0.09 33.16
C GLY A 753 52.36 -1.41 32.96
N GLY A 754 52.97 -1.68 31.84
CA GLY A 754 53.58 -2.98 31.52
C GLY A 754 54.15 -2.97 30.11
N ASP A 755 55.46 -2.84 30.03
CA ASP A 755 56.29 -2.91 28.84
C ASP A 755 56.14 -4.18 28.02
N GLY A 756 56.35 -4.06 26.75
CA GLY A 756 56.58 -5.19 25.87
C GLY A 756 56.60 -4.82 24.39
N GLY A 757 57.75 -4.54 23.87
CA GLY A 757 57.98 -4.14 22.51
C GLY A 757 57.73 -5.26 21.45
N GLY A 758 57.61 -4.89 20.21
CA GLY A 758 57.68 -5.80 19.05
C GLY A 758 57.02 -5.29 17.80
N ASP A 759 57.83 -4.71 17.00
CA ASP A 759 57.85 -4.65 15.53
C ASP A 759 56.69 -4.19 14.68
N ALA A 760 57.05 -3.23 13.90
CA ALA A 760 56.44 -2.58 12.79
C ALA A 760 55.96 -3.51 11.66
N GLY A 761 54.75 -3.38 11.23
CA GLY A 761 54.26 -3.83 9.94
C GLY A 761 53.24 -2.84 9.43
N GLY A 762 53.70 -2.02 8.49
CA GLY A 762 52.85 -0.96 7.92
C GLY A 762 51.65 -1.51 7.17
N CYS A 763 50.50 -1.02 7.53
CA CYS A 763 49.30 -1.04 6.72
C CYS A 763 48.98 0.38 6.33
N GLY A 764 49.41 0.71 5.12
CA GLY A 764 49.01 1.94 4.46
C GLY A 764 47.56 1.88 3.99
N GLY A 765 46.84 2.94 4.16
CA GLY A 765 45.70 3.29 3.30
C GLY A 765 44.35 2.91 3.75
N CYS A 766 43.84 3.41 4.87
CA CYS A 766 42.40 3.62 5.11
C CYS A 766 42.08 5.11 5.12
N GLY A 767 42.35 5.75 3.99
CA GLY A 767 41.81 7.07 3.73
C GLY A 767 40.45 6.90 3.07
N GLY A 768 39.38 7.19 3.70
CA GLY A 768 38.08 7.14 3.07
C GLY A 768 36.86 7.01 3.98
N CYS A 769 36.99 7.24 5.27
CA CYS A 769 35.81 7.28 6.15
C CYS A 769 35.24 8.68 6.36
N GLY A 770 35.45 9.61 5.43
CA GLY A 770 34.89 10.95 5.51
C GLY A 770 33.44 11.11 5.10
N GLY A 771 32.75 10.04 4.70
CA GLY A 771 31.41 10.12 4.15
C GLY A 771 30.25 9.79 5.08
N CYS A 772 30.50 9.20 6.23
CA CYS A 772 29.43 8.68 7.07
C CYS A 772 28.76 9.72 8.00
N GLY A 773 29.33 10.87 8.22
CA GLY A 773 28.82 11.90 9.14
C GLY A 773 27.67 12.75 8.60
N GLY A 774 27.49 12.78 7.27
CA GLY A 774 26.52 13.65 6.62
C GLY A 774 25.17 13.00 6.31
N GLY A 775 25.14 11.67 6.15
CA GLY A 775 23.95 10.98 5.69
C GLY A 775 22.94 10.66 6.79
N CYS A 776 23.39 10.46 8.00
CA CYS A 776 22.51 10.11 9.10
C CYS A 776 21.67 11.28 9.64
N GLY A 777 22.16 12.50 9.51
CA GLY A 777 21.46 13.70 9.96
C GLY A 777 20.38 14.17 8.97
N GLY A 778 20.53 13.87 7.69
CA GLY A 778 19.64 14.33 6.65
C GLY A 778 18.38 13.50 6.45
N GLY A 779 18.50 12.17 6.58
CA GLY A 779 17.39 11.27 6.29
C GLY A 779 16.28 11.30 7.35
N CYS A 780 16.62 11.50 8.58
CA CYS A 780 15.64 11.57 9.66
C CYS A 780 15.07 12.99 9.82
N GLY A 781 15.75 14.00 9.33
CA GLY A 781 15.34 15.39 9.44
C GLY A 781 14.34 15.85 8.40
N GLY A 782 14.40 15.27 7.21
CA GLY A 782 13.63 15.78 6.08
C GLY A 782 12.16 15.42 6.06
N GLY A 783 11.74 14.39 6.80
CA GLY A 783 10.35 13.99 6.89
C GLY A 783 9.56 14.66 8.01
N CYS A 784 10.26 15.45 8.79
CA CYS A 784 9.72 15.91 10.03
C CYS A 784 9.32 17.35 9.98
N GLY A 785 8.53 17.87 9.86
CA GLY A 785 8.18 19.24 9.93
C GLY A 785 7.11 19.49 9.00
N GLY A 786 6.20 19.67 9.37
CA GLY A 786 5.28 20.15 8.55
C GLY A 786 3.91 19.75 8.73
N GLY A 787 3.40 20.08 9.78
CA GLY A 787 2.02 20.38 9.87
C GLY A 787 1.64 21.48 8.88
N CYS A 788 0.41 21.76 8.74
CA CYS A 788 -0.06 23.00 8.16
C CYS A 788 0.58 24.09 8.98
N GLY A 789 1.63 24.68 8.49
CA GLY A 789 2.50 25.60 9.20
C GLY A 789 1.81 26.48 10.23
N GLY A 790 2.08 26.22 11.45
CA GLY A 790 1.53 27.02 12.53
C GLY A 790 2.58 27.95 13.06
N CYS A 791 2.27 29.17 13.28
CA CYS A 791 3.13 30.00 13.99
C CYS A 791 2.64 31.31 14.31
N GLY A 792 3.02 31.99 14.77
CA GLY A 792 2.58 33.16 15.11
C GLY A 792 3.58 34.22 15.27
N GLY A 793 3.45 35.24 14.77
CA GLY A 793 4.21 36.42 15.08
C GLY A 793 3.70 37.14 16.30
#